data_a2d11efbb724b988681adb343e07c6e9
#
_entry.id   a2d11efbb724b988681adb343e07c6e9
#
_cell.length_a   1.000
_cell.length_b   1.000
_cell.length_c   1.000
_cell.angle_alpha   90.00
_cell.angle_beta   90.00
_cell.angle_gamma   90.00
#
_symmetry.space_group_name_H-M   'P 1'
#
loop_
_entity.id
_entity.type
_entity.pdbx_description
1 polymer ?
#
loop_
_entity_poly.entity_id
_entity_poly.type
_entity_poly.pdbx_seq_one_letter_code
_entity_poly.pdbx_strand_id
1 'polypeptide(L)'
;MKKEFDLSLLKSEKLRSKLKKKHKTTFEDSFSEEVWLSTYKDHNDKTIDDTIYRLAVAISSVENTKEQRLEWTEKFYDLLSGFKSTAGGRIYSNAGTDWKGTSLLNCFVSPRETKDIDSLKNIFHNLHNQAQTLKSEGGWGENFSYIRPRGSFIHGVGVETPGAVKYMEIFDSSSDIITSGSGKKSLNKTAKGKIRKGAMMAVLDISHPDIIEFITAKQQPGKLTKFNMSVNCTDEFMNKLLAIIEAEKNKEEIKDIDKWDLRFPDTTHSRYKLEWDGNLQHWEGKGYTTVVYQTISVKWLWNLIMESTYNRAEPGILFLDRANYFNPLNYAETIQSTNPCGEQVLAPGGVCDLGSINLTQFINNDNIGFNIRKLKKYVSYMVRFLDNVNEYSKAPLPEYDKSMKNKRRIGIGILGWGSALFMLKIRFGSNRAIELREEVMSTIATTAYETSIDLAEEKGMFSLCNPQKHVINPFIKNLKLSTKYIDKLSNIGIRNSSLLSIQPTGNTSILANVVSGGLEPIFMPEYIRTVIVSNTPEHIIDVTPKWYEGEWCETKMFKFSKEGDEEILRGKDNNGTIYKIDKNRGLTKEVICEDYGVRHLKKNNEWKPKAKWAATTKDLTVDDHVNDLKGFARWVDSAMSKTINIPYDYPFEKFQDIYINTYKSGYVKGVTTYRAGTMTSVLSAKDEKNADILDEEIILDNVKLPDSSPAVVKVIKAEGKKWYLTVILNEQQSRPFALFVHTNSHEKNVTTHDAIDKLINLARTKGIPDVHIEGVLIKVNSDSNASKISRVIGLCLRHGILIKNIVSTLDKIDDVFVGSFLFQIKKFLGSYIKDGEKSEGDKCESCESENIIYSEGCKKCSNCGSSKCG
;
A
#
# COMPACT_ATOMS: atom_id res chain seq x y z
N MET A 1 -40.89 6.13 -1.97
CA MET A 1 -41.19 4.70 -2.20
C MET A 1 -39.92 3.97 -2.60
N LYS A 2 -39.58 2.86 -1.93
CA LYS A 2 -38.43 2.02 -2.33
C LYS A 2 -38.78 1.38 -3.68
N LYS A 3 -38.00 1.67 -4.72
CA LYS A 3 -38.13 1.01 -6.02
C LYS A 3 -37.78 -0.47 -5.82
N GLU A 4 -38.78 -1.36 -5.87
CA GLU A 4 -38.54 -2.80 -5.88
C GLU A 4 -38.20 -3.21 -7.31
N PHE A 5 -37.06 -3.84 -7.48
CA PHE A 5 -36.65 -4.35 -8.80
C PHE A 5 -37.26 -5.73 -9.07
N ASP A 6 -37.72 -5.92 -10.28
CA ASP A 6 -38.31 -7.19 -10.71
C ASP A 6 -37.22 -8.25 -10.97
N LEU A 7 -37.06 -9.16 -10.04
CA LEU A 7 -36.12 -10.28 -10.11
C LEU A 7 -36.78 -11.58 -10.59
N SER A 8 -37.98 -11.53 -11.15
CA SER A 8 -38.72 -12.73 -11.58
C SER A 8 -37.93 -13.60 -12.58
N LEU A 9 -37.06 -13.01 -13.40
CA LEU A 9 -36.21 -13.73 -14.33
C LEU A 9 -35.22 -14.68 -13.62
N LEU A 10 -34.87 -14.48 -12.34
CA LEU A 10 -34.07 -15.45 -11.58
C LEU A 10 -34.68 -16.86 -11.55
N LYS A 11 -36.00 -16.96 -11.59
CA LYS A 11 -36.73 -18.21 -11.57
C LYS A 11 -36.90 -18.87 -12.96
N SER A 12 -36.44 -18.20 -14.04
CA SER A 12 -36.61 -18.70 -15.40
C SER A 12 -35.53 -19.73 -15.78
N GLU A 13 -35.82 -20.99 -15.51
CA GLU A 13 -34.91 -22.08 -15.88
C GLU A 13 -34.71 -22.21 -17.40
N LYS A 14 -35.74 -21.91 -18.19
CA LYS A 14 -35.66 -21.91 -19.65
C LYS A 14 -34.62 -20.92 -20.17
N LEU A 15 -34.67 -19.68 -19.68
CA LEU A 15 -33.69 -18.63 -20.06
C LEU A 15 -32.29 -19.00 -19.57
N ARG A 16 -32.17 -19.43 -18.32
CA ARG A 16 -30.88 -19.88 -17.72
C ARG A 16 -30.23 -20.97 -18.55
N SER A 17 -31.00 -22.04 -18.90
CA SER A 17 -30.48 -23.14 -19.72
C SER A 17 -30.13 -22.73 -21.16
N LYS A 18 -30.91 -21.83 -21.78
CA LYS A 18 -30.60 -21.23 -23.10
C LYS A 18 -29.24 -20.52 -23.06
N LEU A 19 -29.01 -19.68 -22.07
CA LEU A 19 -27.80 -18.85 -21.95
C LEU A 19 -26.56 -19.73 -21.64
N LYS A 20 -26.66 -20.69 -20.72
CA LYS A 20 -25.60 -21.67 -20.42
C LYS A 20 -25.17 -22.50 -21.65
N LYS A 21 -26.12 -22.88 -22.51
CA LYS A 21 -25.78 -23.60 -23.74
C LYS A 21 -25.03 -22.71 -24.73
N LYS A 22 -25.39 -21.44 -24.81
CA LYS A 22 -24.81 -20.49 -25.75
C LYS A 22 -23.43 -19.97 -25.30
N HIS A 23 -23.25 -19.77 -24.00
CA HIS A 23 -22.07 -19.12 -23.41
C HIS A 23 -21.70 -19.87 -22.11
N LYS A 24 -20.83 -20.87 -22.22
CA LYS A 24 -20.36 -21.62 -21.06
C LYS A 24 -19.09 -20.99 -20.47
N THR A 25 -19.03 -20.90 -19.14
CA THR A 25 -17.84 -20.50 -18.39
C THR A 25 -17.23 -21.71 -17.69
N THR A 26 -15.93 -21.91 -17.82
CA THR A 26 -15.22 -23.01 -17.20
C THR A 26 -14.00 -22.51 -16.45
N PHE A 27 -13.74 -23.07 -15.30
CA PHE A 27 -12.46 -22.92 -14.64
C PHE A 27 -11.44 -23.86 -15.28
N GLU A 28 -10.31 -23.29 -15.67
CA GLU A 28 -9.14 -24.03 -16.17
C GLU A 28 -8.08 -24.21 -15.08
N ASP A 29 -8.34 -23.65 -13.90
CA ASP A 29 -7.45 -23.63 -12.75
C ASP A 29 -8.26 -23.92 -11.47
N SER A 30 -7.77 -24.83 -10.64
CA SER A 30 -8.48 -25.25 -9.41
C SER A 30 -8.52 -24.13 -8.35
N PHE A 31 -7.51 -23.27 -8.33
CA PHE A 31 -7.49 -22.13 -7.41
C PHE A 31 -8.52 -21.06 -7.80
N SER A 32 -8.76 -20.88 -9.10
CA SER A 32 -9.82 -19.99 -9.59
C SER A 32 -11.20 -20.46 -9.10
N GLU A 33 -11.46 -21.77 -9.16
CA GLU A 33 -12.69 -22.34 -8.63
C GLU A 33 -12.79 -22.20 -7.10
N GLU A 34 -11.69 -22.42 -6.38
CA GLU A 34 -11.64 -22.22 -4.94
C GLU A 34 -11.92 -20.76 -4.54
N VAL A 35 -11.35 -19.79 -5.25
CA VAL A 35 -11.64 -18.37 -5.01
C VAL A 35 -13.12 -18.06 -5.25
N TRP A 36 -13.72 -18.63 -6.28
CA TRP A 36 -15.17 -18.51 -6.49
C TRP A 36 -15.95 -19.13 -5.33
N LEU A 37 -15.68 -20.37 -4.94
CA LEU A 37 -16.36 -21.07 -3.86
C LEU A 37 -16.28 -20.34 -2.51
N SER A 38 -15.12 -19.80 -2.18
CA SER A 38 -14.86 -19.17 -0.88
C SER A 38 -15.28 -17.70 -0.81
N THR A 39 -15.40 -17.01 -1.95
CA THR A 39 -15.51 -15.53 -1.96
C THR A 39 -16.77 -15.02 -2.66
N TYR A 40 -17.21 -15.66 -3.75
CA TYR A 40 -18.21 -15.09 -4.67
C TYR A 40 -19.49 -15.90 -4.80
N LYS A 41 -19.44 -17.19 -4.50
CA LYS A 41 -20.58 -18.09 -4.60
C LYS A 41 -21.66 -17.73 -3.59
N ASP A 42 -22.90 -17.51 -4.07
CA ASP A 42 -24.07 -17.47 -3.21
C ASP A 42 -24.59 -18.88 -2.94
N HIS A 43 -25.37 -19.07 -1.86
CA HIS A 43 -25.91 -20.38 -1.48
C HIS A 43 -26.78 -21.02 -2.56
N ASN A 44 -27.43 -20.22 -3.40
CA ASN A 44 -28.24 -20.65 -4.52
C ASN A 44 -27.47 -20.99 -5.81
N ASP A 45 -26.19 -20.56 -5.89
CA ASP A 45 -25.36 -20.79 -7.06
C ASP A 45 -24.81 -22.24 -7.04
N LYS A 46 -25.05 -23.04 -8.08
CA LYS A 46 -24.44 -24.36 -8.24
C LYS A 46 -23.14 -24.33 -9.01
N THR A 47 -23.03 -23.44 -9.98
CA THR A 47 -21.90 -23.26 -10.89
C THR A 47 -21.59 -21.78 -11.04
N ILE A 48 -20.40 -21.45 -11.59
CA ILE A 48 -20.05 -20.05 -11.92
C ILE A 48 -21.06 -19.42 -12.90
N ASP A 49 -21.63 -20.21 -13.79
CA ASP A 49 -22.67 -19.76 -14.71
C ASP A 49 -23.97 -19.35 -13.99
N ASP A 50 -24.28 -19.94 -12.83
CA ASP A 50 -25.40 -19.49 -11.99
C ASP A 50 -25.11 -18.13 -11.36
N THR A 51 -23.88 -17.93 -10.87
CA THR A 51 -23.42 -16.62 -10.38
C THR A 51 -23.55 -15.56 -11.47
N ILE A 52 -23.02 -15.82 -12.68
CA ILE A 52 -23.11 -14.91 -13.82
C ILE A 52 -24.56 -14.61 -14.19
N TYR A 53 -25.43 -15.62 -14.19
CA TYR A 53 -26.85 -15.45 -14.45
C TYR A 53 -27.53 -14.57 -13.40
N ARG A 54 -27.24 -14.82 -12.13
CA ARG A 54 -27.75 -14.01 -11.01
C ARG A 54 -27.36 -12.53 -11.17
N LEU A 55 -26.10 -12.25 -11.48
CA LEU A 55 -25.61 -10.89 -11.73
C LEU A 55 -26.32 -10.25 -12.92
N ALA A 56 -26.39 -10.98 -14.05
CA ALA A 56 -27.00 -10.45 -15.26
C ALA A 56 -28.47 -10.06 -15.04
N VAL A 57 -29.25 -10.91 -14.35
CA VAL A 57 -30.66 -10.61 -14.02
C VAL A 57 -30.76 -9.45 -13.03
N ALA A 58 -29.96 -9.45 -11.96
CA ALA A 58 -30.02 -8.39 -10.96
C ALA A 58 -29.72 -7.01 -11.57
N ILE A 59 -28.67 -6.91 -12.37
CA ILE A 59 -28.24 -5.62 -12.93
C ILE A 59 -29.11 -5.16 -14.11
N SER A 60 -29.72 -6.10 -14.87
CA SER A 60 -30.69 -5.72 -15.90
C SER A 60 -32.07 -5.37 -15.35
N SER A 61 -32.39 -5.71 -14.11
CA SER A 61 -33.71 -5.45 -13.50
C SER A 61 -34.05 -3.97 -13.37
N VAL A 62 -33.08 -3.08 -13.49
CA VAL A 62 -33.27 -1.62 -13.45
C VAL A 62 -33.79 -1.06 -14.78
N GLU A 63 -33.77 -1.83 -15.86
CA GLU A 63 -34.26 -1.41 -17.17
C GLU A 63 -35.79 -1.23 -17.16
N ASN A 64 -36.27 -0.30 -17.96
CA ASN A 64 -37.67 0.18 -17.87
C ASN A 64 -38.69 -0.89 -18.28
N THR A 65 -38.46 -1.60 -19.41
CA THR A 65 -39.42 -2.56 -19.93
C THR A 65 -38.97 -4.01 -19.73
N LYS A 66 -39.91 -4.94 -19.79
CA LYS A 66 -39.62 -6.37 -19.69
C LYS A 66 -38.72 -6.84 -20.84
N GLU A 67 -38.94 -6.33 -22.04
CA GLU A 67 -38.16 -6.62 -23.24
C GLU A 67 -36.71 -6.14 -23.05
N GLN A 68 -36.51 -4.91 -22.58
CA GLN A 68 -35.19 -4.38 -22.26
C GLN A 68 -34.51 -5.20 -21.16
N ARG A 69 -35.21 -5.59 -20.08
CA ARG A 69 -34.66 -6.43 -19.05
C ARG A 69 -34.17 -7.77 -19.58
N LEU A 70 -34.95 -8.41 -20.46
CA LEU A 70 -34.56 -9.67 -21.10
C LEU A 70 -33.34 -9.49 -22.01
N GLU A 71 -33.40 -8.50 -22.87
CA GLU A 71 -32.30 -8.18 -23.81
C GLU A 71 -30.99 -7.92 -23.06
N TRP A 72 -31.04 -7.06 -22.00
CA TRP A 72 -29.84 -6.73 -21.25
C TRP A 72 -29.39 -7.87 -20.32
N THR A 73 -30.27 -8.74 -19.86
CA THR A 73 -29.90 -9.98 -19.21
C THR A 73 -29.05 -10.85 -20.14
N GLU A 74 -29.43 -11.03 -21.40
CA GLU A 74 -28.67 -11.81 -22.38
C GLU A 74 -27.31 -11.16 -22.66
N LYS A 75 -27.26 -9.82 -22.85
CA LYS A 75 -26.02 -9.07 -23.11
C LYS A 75 -25.06 -9.07 -21.90
N PHE A 76 -25.57 -8.91 -20.69
CA PHE A 76 -24.75 -8.92 -19.47
C PHE A 76 -24.26 -10.34 -19.14
N TYR A 77 -25.06 -11.35 -19.43
CA TYR A 77 -24.59 -12.74 -19.34
C TYR A 77 -23.45 -13.00 -20.33
N ASP A 78 -23.58 -12.58 -21.60
CA ASP A 78 -22.51 -12.68 -22.60
C ASP A 78 -21.26 -11.89 -22.19
N LEU A 79 -21.41 -10.71 -21.61
CA LEU A 79 -20.33 -9.84 -21.14
C LEU A 79 -19.43 -10.56 -20.12
N LEU A 80 -20.03 -11.25 -19.15
CA LEU A 80 -19.32 -11.88 -18.04
C LEU A 80 -18.89 -13.33 -18.34
N SER A 81 -19.59 -14.00 -19.26
CA SER A 81 -19.33 -15.40 -19.61
C SER A 81 -17.97 -15.60 -20.25
N GLY A 82 -17.29 -16.72 -19.91
CA GLY A 82 -15.94 -17.01 -20.37
C GLY A 82 -14.93 -15.98 -19.86
N PHE A 83 -15.27 -15.24 -18.82
CA PHE A 83 -14.44 -14.17 -18.24
C PHE A 83 -13.97 -13.14 -19.27
N LYS A 84 -14.80 -12.80 -20.27
CA LYS A 84 -14.49 -11.72 -21.23
C LYS A 84 -14.32 -10.39 -20.52
N SER A 85 -15.01 -10.23 -19.40
CA SER A 85 -14.84 -9.15 -18.45
C SER A 85 -15.18 -9.62 -17.03
N THR A 86 -14.74 -8.86 -16.04
CA THR A 86 -15.08 -9.10 -14.65
C THR A 86 -15.74 -7.88 -14.04
N ALA A 87 -16.78 -8.09 -13.26
CA ALA A 87 -17.34 -7.07 -12.40
C ALA A 87 -16.46 -6.90 -11.14
N GLY A 88 -16.62 -5.81 -10.43
CA GLY A 88 -16.00 -5.64 -9.11
C GLY A 88 -16.39 -6.76 -8.15
N GLY A 89 -15.48 -7.14 -7.26
CA GLY A 89 -15.68 -8.28 -6.36
C GLY A 89 -16.96 -8.16 -5.51
N ARG A 90 -17.38 -6.94 -5.16
CA ARG A 90 -18.63 -6.68 -4.42
C ARG A 90 -19.87 -6.99 -5.24
N ILE A 91 -19.83 -6.75 -6.54
CA ILE A 91 -20.92 -7.06 -7.46
C ILE A 91 -21.09 -8.58 -7.52
N TYR A 92 -19.98 -9.34 -7.69
CA TYR A 92 -20.03 -10.82 -7.67
C TYR A 92 -20.64 -11.37 -6.38
N SER A 93 -20.20 -10.82 -5.22
CA SER A 93 -20.62 -11.34 -3.91
C SER A 93 -22.05 -10.97 -3.53
N ASN A 94 -22.60 -9.85 -4.03
CA ASN A 94 -23.78 -9.23 -3.42
C ASN A 94 -24.95 -8.99 -4.39
N ALA A 95 -24.71 -8.83 -5.71
CA ALA A 95 -25.79 -8.54 -6.64
C ALA A 95 -26.76 -9.72 -6.76
N GLY A 96 -28.07 -9.46 -6.59
CA GLY A 96 -29.13 -10.46 -6.69
C GLY A 96 -29.16 -11.48 -5.56
N THR A 97 -28.50 -11.20 -4.42
CA THR A 97 -28.53 -12.02 -3.20
C THR A 97 -29.53 -11.45 -2.19
N ASP A 98 -29.85 -12.25 -1.15
CA ASP A 98 -30.73 -11.84 -0.05
C ASP A 98 -30.04 -10.94 1.00
N TRP A 99 -28.76 -10.65 0.84
CA TRP A 99 -27.98 -9.82 1.75
C TRP A 99 -28.30 -8.33 1.58
N LYS A 100 -29.11 -7.77 2.52
CA LYS A 100 -29.63 -6.39 2.42
C LYS A 100 -28.71 -5.30 2.96
N GLY A 101 -27.69 -5.68 3.74
CA GLY A 101 -26.76 -4.74 4.42
C GLY A 101 -25.43 -4.53 3.70
N THR A 102 -25.27 -5.04 2.49
CA THR A 102 -24.03 -4.99 1.73
C THR A 102 -24.13 -4.02 0.55
N SER A 103 -23.02 -3.40 0.18
CA SER A 103 -22.93 -2.53 -0.99
C SER A 103 -22.41 -3.29 -2.22
N LEU A 104 -22.74 -2.82 -3.43
CA LEU A 104 -22.09 -3.24 -4.67
C LEU A 104 -20.87 -2.38 -5.01
N LEU A 105 -20.70 -1.26 -4.28
CA LEU A 105 -19.61 -0.31 -4.49
C LEU A 105 -18.33 -0.80 -3.78
N ASN A 106 -17.19 -0.50 -4.39
CA ASN A 106 -15.89 -0.91 -3.86
C ASN A 106 -15.16 0.24 -3.16
N CYS A 107 -15.28 1.46 -3.69
CA CYS A 107 -14.42 2.59 -3.41
C CYS A 107 -15.21 3.73 -2.77
N PHE A 108 -14.73 4.22 -1.63
CA PHE A 108 -15.37 5.29 -0.86
C PHE A 108 -14.31 6.25 -0.35
N VAL A 109 -14.61 7.55 -0.42
CA VAL A 109 -13.89 8.58 0.34
C VAL A 109 -14.87 9.19 1.35
N SER A 110 -14.40 9.37 2.59
CA SER A 110 -15.23 9.84 3.71
C SER A 110 -16.05 11.08 3.32
N PRO A 111 -17.35 11.09 3.59
CA PRO A 111 -18.10 12.35 3.52
C PRO A 111 -17.61 13.25 4.64
N ARG A 112 -17.61 14.55 4.40
CA ARG A 112 -17.18 15.55 5.36
C ARG A 112 -18.30 16.54 5.63
N GLU A 113 -18.40 16.96 6.86
CA GLU A 113 -19.28 18.07 7.25
C GLU A 113 -18.83 19.36 6.55
N THR A 114 -19.73 20.33 6.44
CA THR A 114 -19.44 21.59 5.76
C THR A 114 -18.98 22.70 6.72
N LYS A 115 -19.07 22.48 8.02
CA LYS A 115 -18.72 23.46 9.06
C LYS A 115 -18.03 22.76 10.23
N ASP A 116 -17.09 23.48 10.87
CA ASP A 116 -16.37 23.06 12.07
C ASP A 116 -15.79 21.64 11.93
N ILE A 117 -15.23 21.38 10.74
CA ILE A 117 -14.90 20.02 10.26
C ILE A 117 -13.89 19.31 11.14
N ASP A 118 -13.00 20.04 11.84
CA ASP A 118 -12.00 19.51 12.74
C ASP A 118 -12.42 19.51 14.23
N SER A 119 -13.70 19.75 14.52
CA SER A 119 -14.22 19.57 15.87
C SER A 119 -14.21 18.09 16.26
N LEU A 120 -14.02 17.82 17.55
CA LEU A 120 -14.03 16.43 18.08
C LEU A 120 -15.32 15.70 17.66
N LYS A 121 -16.47 16.38 17.68
CA LYS A 121 -17.75 15.82 17.22
C LYS A 121 -17.65 15.33 15.77
N ASN A 122 -17.09 16.14 14.88
CA ASN A 122 -17.04 15.80 13.46
C ASN A 122 -15.94 14.78 13.14
N ILE A 123 -14.82 14.77 13.87
CA ILE A 123 -13.83 13.69 13.79
C ILE A 123 -14.47 12.34 14.17
N PHE A 124 -15.24 12.28 15.26
CA PHE A 124 -15.94 11.06 15.67
C PHE A 124 -17.12 10.71 14.73
N HIS A 125 -17.75 11.71 14.11
CA HIS A 125 -18.73 11.46 13.04
C HIS A 125 -18.05 10.77 11.83
N ASN A 126 -16.87 11.21 11.43
CA ASN A 126 -16.08 10.54 10.38
C ASN A 126 -15.64 9.13 10.78
N LEU A 127 -15.31 8.89 12.05
CA LEU A 127 -15.06 7.54 12.57
C LEU A 127 -16.31 6.65 12.47
N HIS A 128 -17.50 7.18 12.76
CA HIS A 128 -18.75 6.47 12.54
C HIS A 128 -18.96 6.14 11.03
N ASN A 129 -18.69 7.09 10.15
CA ASN A 129 -18.81 6.91 8.70
C ASN A 129 -17.85 5.83 8.18
N GLN A 130 -16.60 5.82 8.68
CA GLN A 130 -15.62 4.77 8.43
C GLN A 130 -16.17 3.39 8.85
N ALA A 131 -16.68 3.30 10.09
CA ALA A 131 -17.21 2.06 10.64
C ALA A 131 -18.36 1.47 9.80
N GLN A 132 -19.32 2.30 9.39
CA GLN A 132 -20.44 1.88 8.54
C GLN A 132 -19.97 1.46 7.14
N THR A 133 -18.99 2.17 6.58
CA THR A 133 -18.41 1.84 5.27
C THR A 133 -17.71 0.50 5.30
N LEU A 134 -16.85 0.26 6.29
CA LEU A 134 -16.13 -1.02 6.45
C LEU A 134 -17.09 -2.18 6.72
N LYS A 135 -18.14 -1.96 7.54
CA LYS A 135 -19.19 -2.96 7.79
C LYS A 135 -19.93 -3.36 6.51
N SER A 136 -20.11 -2.43 5.57
CA SER A 136 -20.69 -2.70 4.26
C SER A 136 -19.72 -3.34 3.28
N GLU A 137 -18.53 -3.67 3.73
CA GLU A 137 -17.41 -4.23 2.97
C GLU A 137 -16.75 -3.23 1.99
N GLY A 138 -16.95 -1.92 2.13
CA GLY A 138 -16.33 -0.87 1.32
C GLY A 138 -14.87 -0.62 1.71
N GLY A 139 -14.02 -0.26 0.74
CA GLY A 139 -12.70 0.33 1.01
C GLY A 139 -12.84 1.84 1.27
N TRP A 140 -12.25 2.33 2.35
CA TRP A 140 -12.43 3.71 2.81
C TRP A 140 -11.16 4.54 2.70
N GLY A 141 -11.26 5.80 2.27
CA GLY A 141 -10.15 6.75 2.23
C GLY A 141 -10.51 8.07 2.86
N GLU A 142 -9.52 8.75 3.45
CA GLU A 142 -9.66 10.06 4.06
C GLU A 142 -8.39 10.90 3.85
N ASN A 143 -8.56 12.19 3.64
CA ASN A 143 -7.47 13.17 3.74
C ASN A 143 -7.55 13.82 5.14
N PHE A 144 -6.57 13.56 5.97
CA PHE A 144 -6.51 14.03 7.36
C PHE A 144 -5.99 15.47 7.50
N SER A 145 -5.68 16.15 6.39
CA SER A 145 -5.18 17.54 6.40
C SER A 145 -6.18 18.55 6.97
N TYR A 146 -7.44 18.16 7.15
CA TYR A 146 -8.42 19.03 7.78
C TYR A 146 -8.25 19.15 9.29
N ILE A 147 -7.58 18.20 9.94
CA ILE A 147 -7.35 18.20 11.39
C ILE A 147 -6.24 19.17 11.72
N ARG A 148 -6.47 20.08 12.68
CA ARG A 148 -5.46 21.01 13.15
C ARG A 148 -4.22 20.29 13.67
N PRO A 149 -3.02 20.85 13.46
CA PRO A 149 -1.77 20.18 13.78
C PRO A 149 -1.57 20.01 15.29
N ARG A 150 -0.74 19.06 15.65
CA ARG A 150 -0.33 18.76 17.01
C ARG A 150 0.15 20.02 17.74
N GLY A 151 -0.24 20.17 19.00
CA GLY A 151 0.08 21.34 19.83
C GLY A 151 -0.78 22.57 19.57
N SER A 152 -1.70 22.54 18.58
CA SER A 152 -2.63 23.64 18.39
C SER A 152 -3.57 23.77 19.56
N PHE A 153 -3.77 25.00 20.06
CA PHE A 153 -4.58 25.29 21.21
C PHE A 153 -6.07 25.16 20.94
N ILE A 154 -6.80 24.48 21.83
CA ILE A 154 -8.25 24.29 21.79
C ILE A 154 -8.87 25.26 22.80
N HIS A 155 -9.30 26.43 22.31
CA HIS A 155 -9.79 27.53 23.14
C HIS A 155 -10.96 27.14 24.07
N GLY A 156 -11.80 26.16 23.69
CA GLY A 156 -12.98 25.78 24.48
C GLY A 156 -12.67 25.02 25.77
N VAL A 157 -11.51 24.36 25.84
CA VAL A 157 -11.13 23.51 26.99
C VAL A 157 -9.74 23.83 27.54
N GLY A 158 -8.98 24.73 26.93
CA GLY A 158 -7.66 25.16 27.39
C GLY A 158 -6.56 24.11 27.26
N VAL A 159 -6.65 23.21 26.31
CA VAL A 159 -5.66 22.12 26.08
C VAL A 159 -5.17 22.14 24.63
N GLU A 160 -4.09 21.43 24.37
CA GLU A 160 -3.54 21.23 23.02
C GLU A 160 -4.13 19.97 22.36
N THR A 161 -4.26 19.99 21.04
CA THR A 161 -4.69 18.83 20.25
C THR A 161 -3.54 17.83 20.06
N PRO A 162 -3.83 16.52 20.03
CA PRO A 162 -2.82 15.50 19.76
C PRO A 162 -2.37 15.44 18.27
N GLY A 163 -3.07 16.15 17.35
CA GLY A 163 -2.73 16.20 15.94
C GLY A 163 -3.32 15.09 15.07
N ALA A 164 -3.13 15.21 13.75
CA ALA A 164 -3.74 14.36 12.75
C ALA A 164 -3.33 12.87 12.90
N VAL A 165 -2.04 12.60 13.03
CA VAL A 165 -1.49 11.23 13.10
C VAL A 165 -2.01 10.47 14.32
N LYS A 166 -2.16 11.16 15.45
CA LYS A 166 -2.68 10.53 16.67
C LYS A 166 -4.18 10.19 16.56
N TYR A 167 -4.97 11.01 15.88
CA TYR A 167 -6.36 10.65 15.58
C TYR A 167 -6.44 9.44 14.64
N MET A 168 -5.53 9.28 13.68
CA MET A 168 -5.51 8.09 12.81
C MET A 168 -5.42 6.78 13.58
N GLU A 169 -4.77 6.73 14.75
CA GLU A 169 -4.69 5.52 15.58
C GLU A 169 -6.08 5.02 16.03
N ILE A 170 -7.04 5.92 16.25
CA ILE A 170 -8.43 5.55 16.61
C ILE A 170 -9.12 4.88 15.41
N PHE A 171 -8.92 5.42 14.20
CA PHE A 171 -9.46 4.85 12.96
C PHE A 171 -8.83 3.48 12.65
N ASP A 172 -7.54 3.31 12.89
CA ASP A 172 -6.82 2.04 12.72
C ASP A 172 -7.38 0.97 13.66
N SER A 173 -7.51 1.28 14.95
CA SER A 173 -8.08 0.39 15.97
C SER A 173 -9.54 0.04 15.68
N SER A 174 -10.35 1.02 15.28
CA SER A 174 -11.75 0.79 14.87
C SER A 174 -11.83 -0.19 13.69
N SER A 175 -10.98 0.00 12.69
CA SER A 175 -10.92 -0.88 11.51
C SER A 175 -10.59 -2.32 11.90
N ASP A 176 -9.65 -2.53 12.81
CA ASP A 176 -9.27 -3.87 13.25
C ASP A 176 -10.43 -4.59 13.95
N ILE A 177 -11.13 -3.89 14.84
CA ILE A 177 -12.26 -4.45 15.60
C ILE A 177 -13.44 -4.77 14.68
N ILE A 178 -13.84 -3.83 13.81
CA ILE A 178 -15.04 -3.98 12.97
C ILE A 178 -14.86 -5.08 11.94
N THR A 179 -13.66 -5.22 11.37
CA THR A 179 -13.40 -6.20 10.31
C THR A 179 -13.06 -7.58 10.84
N SER A 180 -12.69 -7.73 12.13
CA SER A 180 -12.42 -9.02 12.76
C SER A 180 -13.63 -9.96 12.77
N GLY A 181 -14.85 -9.40 12.80
CA GLY A 181 -16.12 -10.16 12.84
C GLY A 181 -16.87 -10.27 11.50
N SER A 182 -16.33 -9.75 10.40
CA SER A 182 -17.08 -9.51 9.15
C SER A 182 -17.09 -10.64 8.12
N GLY A 183 -16.86 -11.89 8.51
CA GLY A 183 -16.98 -13.02 7.57
C GLY A 183 -18.44 -13.40 7.30
N LYS A 184 -18.84 -13.55 6.02
CA LYS A 184 -20.13 -14.17 5.67
C LYS A 184 -20.13 -15.63 6.12
N LYS A 185 -20.88 -15.96 7.16
CA LYS A 185 -21.14 -17.36 7.50
C LYS A 185 -22.22 -17.86 6.55
N SER A 186 -21.96 -18.92 5.79
CA SER A 186 -23.02 -19.64 5.09
C SER A 186 -24.05 -20.10 6.12
N LEU A 187 -25.33 -19.96 5.81
CA LEU A 187 -26.42 -20.55 6.58
C LEU A 187 -26.25 -22.07 6.71
N ASN A 188 -25.54 -22.69 5.80
CA ASN A 188 -25.08 -24.08 5.91
C ASN A 188 -23.74 -24.10 6.64
N LYS A 189 -23.71 -24.77 7.80
CA LYS A 189 -22.56 -24.89 8.72
C LYS A 189 -21.23 -25.39 8.12
N THR A 190 -21.21 -25.77 6.84
CA THR A 190 -20.06 -26.38 6.13
C THR A 190 -19.20 -25.40 5.32
N ALA A 191 -19.65 -24.20 5.01
CA ALA A 191 -18.87 -23.21 4.26
C ALA A 191 -18.40 -22.09 5.21
N LYS A 192 -17.13 -22.10 5.56
CA LYS A 192 -16.48 -21.05 6.35
C LYS A 192 -16.20 -19.85 5.44
N GLY A 193 -16.98 -18.77 5.59
CA GLY A 193 -16.77 -17.54 4.82
C GLY A 193 -15.43 -16.87 5.17
N LYS A 194 -14.73 -16.37 4.16
CA LYS A 194 -13.45 -15.70 4.32
C LYS A 194 -13.63 -14.32 4.99
N ILE A 195 -12.93 -14.08 6.09
CA ILE A 195 -12.88 -12.76 6.74
C ILE A 195 -12.09 -11.82 5.84
N ARG A 196 -12.68 -10.68 5.47
CA ARG A 196 -11.96 -9.62 4.78
C ARG A 196 -11.48 -8.59 5.79
N LYS A 197 -10.19 -8.27 5.77
CA LYS A 197 -9.64 -7.15 6.54
C LYS A 197 -10.12 -5.84 5.91
N GLY A 198 -10.45 -4.85 6.75
CA GLY A 198 -10.68 -3.49 6.29
C GLY A 198 -9.41 -2.93 5.66
N ALA A 199 -9.57 -2.20 4.59
CA ALA A 199 -8.47 -1.47 3.97
C ALA A 199 -8.83 0.00 3.93
N MET A 200 -7.87 0.85 4.30
CA MET A 200 -8.05 2.30 4.36
C MET A 200 -6.89 3.02 3.66
N MET A 201 -7.18 4.22 3.18
CA MET A 201 -6.17 5.17 2.70
C MET A 201 -6.14 6.37 3.63
N ALA A 202 -4.95 6.76 4.08
CA ALA A 202 -4.72 8.06 4.70
C ALA A 202 -3.91 8.94 3.76
N VAL A 203 -4.38 10.16 3.57
CA VAL A 203 -3.67 11.20 2.84
C VAL A 203 -3.34 12.34 3.80
N LEU A 204 -2.16 12.93 3.67
CA LEU A 204 -1.81 14.19 4.31
C LEU A 204 -1.10 15.09 3.30
N ASP A 205 -1.45 16.39 3.31
CA ASP A 205 -0.85 17.37 2.41
C ASP A 205 0.56 17.72 2.86
N ILE A 206 1.46 17.89 1.90
CA ILE A 206 2.89 18.15 2.15
C ILE A 206 3.17 19.44 2.92
N SER A 207 2.20 20.37 2.95
CA SER A 207 2.29 21.62 3.72
C SER A 207 1.81 21.49 5.17
N HIS A 208 1.20 20.35 5.53
CA HIS A 208 0.62 20.18 6.87
C HIS A 208 1.73 20.11 7.94
N PRO A 209 1.60 20.78 9.09
CA PRO A 209 2.63 20.77 10.12
C PRO A 209 2.97 19.39 10.70
N ASP A 210 2.03 18.44 10.71
CA ASP A 210 2.25 17.06 11.17
C ASP A 210 2.85 16.15 10.07
N ILE A 211 3.30 16.68 8.93
CA ILE A 211 3.77 15.89 7.79
C ILE A 211 4.97 15.00 8.13
N ILE A 212 5.88 15.50 8.95
CA ILE A 212 7.08 14.75 9.36
C ILE A 212 6.68 13.51 10.18
N GLU A 213 5.78 13.69 11.16
CA GLU A 213 5.23 12.58 11.95
C GLU A 213 4.49 11.58 11.07
N PHE A 214 3.72 12.06 10.08
CA PHE A 214 3.00 11.21 9.14
C PHE A 214 3.95 10.37 8.28
N ILE A 215 4.98 10.96 7.67
CA ILE A 215 5.96 10.26 6.83
C ILE A 215 6.65 9.13 7.62
N THR A 216 6.97 9.39 8.88
CA THR A 216 7.74 8.47 9.72
C THR A 216 6.88 7.51 10.55
N ALA A 217 5.55 7.67 10.55
CA ALA A 217 4.64 6.90 11.41
C ALA A 217 4.78 5.37 11.28
N LYS A 218 4.98 4.86 10.07
CA LYS A 218 5.14 3.42 9.79
C LYS A 218 6.59 2.92 9.82
N GLN A 219 7.54 3.76 10.18
CA GLN A 219 8.90 3.30 10.48
C GLN A 219 8.90 2.41 11.73
N GLN A 220 7.93 2.59 12.64
CA GLN A 220 7.70 1.71 13.76
C GLN A 220 6.81 0.53 13.34
N PRO A 221 7.28 -0.73 13.46
CA PRO A 221 6.49 -1.89 13.14
C PRO A 221 5.19 -1.95 13.97
N GLY A 222 4.09 -2.34 13.31
CA GLY A 222 2.80 -2.49 13.99
C GLY A 222 1.96 -1.22 14.11
N LYS A 223 2.46 -0.05 13.71
CA LYS A 223 1.67 1.20 13.68
C LYS A 223 0.86 1.33 12.39
N LEU A 224 -0.40 1.79 12.52
CA LEU A 224 -1.31 2.14 11.43
C LEU A 224 -1.42 1.05 10.33
N THR A 225 -1.48 -0.21 10.76
CA THR A 225 -1.40 -1.39 9.87
C THR A 225 -2.58 -1.55 8.92
N LYS A 226 -3.70 -0.87 9.19
CA LYS A 226 -4.91 -0.92 8.35
C LYS A 226 -4.94 0.20 7.31
N PHE A 227 -4.03 1.16 7.40
CA PHE A 227 -3.88 2.23 6.43
C PHE A 227 -2.82 1.92 5.37
N ASN A 228 -3.11 2.23 4.12
CA ASN A 228 -2.11 2.65 3.15
C ASN A 228 -1.95 4.16 3.32
N MET A 229 -0.72 4.65 3.34
CA MET A 229 -0.43 6.06 3.59
C MET A 229 0.15 6.72 2.35
N SER A 230 -0.29 7.93 2.03
CA SER A 230 0.20 8.69 0.89
C SER A 230 0.31 10.18 1.21
N VAL A 231 1.41 10.79 0.78
CA VAL A 231 1.60 12.24 0.84
C VAL A 231 1.03 12.87 -0.43
N ASN A 232 0.20 13.90 -0.27
CA ASN A 232 -0.20 14.74 -1.40
C ASN A 232 0.89 15.79 -1.67
N CYS A 233 1.68 15.56 -2.71
CA CYS A 233 2.68 16.52 -3.20
C CYS A 233 2.01 17.46 -4.20
N THR A 234 1.84 18.73 -3.81
CA THR A 234 1.23 19.75 -4.66
C THR A 234 2.12 20.14 -5.84
N ASP A 235 1.54 20.69 -6.90
CA ASP A 235 2.30 21.24 -8.02
C ASP A 235 3.26 22.37 -7.56
N GLU A 236 2.87 23.16 -6.54
CA GLU A 236 3.75 24.17 -5.91
C GLU A 236 5.04 23.54 -5.36
N PHE A 237 4.91 22.48 -4.55
CA PHE A 237 6.06 21.77 -3.98
C PHE A 237 6.93 21.13 -5.07
N MET A 238 6.31 20.42 -5.99
CA MET A 238 7.03 19.72 -7.05
C MET A 238 7.76 20.67 -8.01
N ASN A 239 7.15 21.78 -8.37
CA ASN A 239 7.80 22.80 -9.20
C ASN A 239 8.99 23.45 -8.49
N LYS A 240 8.86 23.71 -7.18
CA LYS A 240 9.96 24.21 -6.35
C LYS A 240 11.10 23.21 -6.27
N LEU A 241 10.80 21.93 -6.05
CA LEU A 241 11.79 20.85 -6.09
C LEU A 241 12.52 20.78 -7.43
N LEU A 242 11.78 20.86 -8.54
CA LEU A 242 12.38 20.84 -9.88
C LEU A 242 13.28 22.04 -10.15
N ALA A 243 12.90 23.23 -9.67
CA ALA A 243 13.72 24.45 -9.78
C ALA A 243 15.03 24.30 -8.99
N ILE A 244 14.97 23.71 -7.80
CA ILE A 244 16.16 23.43 -6.98
C ILE A 244 17.09 22.45 -7.69
N ILE A 245 16.57 21.35 -8.23
CA ILE A 245 17.36 20.36 -8.97
C ILE A 245 18.05 20.99 -10.19
N GLU A 246 17.36 21.88 -10.91
CA GLU A 246 17.93 22.56 -12.07
C GLU A 246 19.01 23.59 -11.66
N ALA A 247 18.78 24.37 -10.59
CA ALA A 247 19.76 25.30 -10.03
C ALA A 247 21.05 24.57 -9.60
N GLU A 248 20.91 23.43 -8.92
CA GLU A 248 22.08 22.61 -8.53
C GLU A 248 22.87 22.09 -9.73
N LYS A 249 22.17 21.63 -10.76
CA LYS A 249 22.80 21.20 -12.01
C LYS A 249 23.60 22.33 -12.67
N ASN A 250 23.08 23.54 -12.59
CA ASN A 250 23.75 24.77 -13.08
C ASN A 250 24.80 25.32 -12.10
N LYS A 251 24.96 24.71 -10.91
CA LYS A 251 25.84 25.18 -9.81
C LYS A 251 25.46 26.55 -9.26
N GLU A 252 24.18 26.87 -9.27
CA GLU A 252 23.60 28.08 -8.71
C GLU A 252 23.36 27.93 -7.20
N GLU A 253 23.29 29.04 -6.47
CA GLU A 253 22.98 29.03 -5.03
C GLU A 253 21.49 28.72 -4.82
N ILE A 254 21.19 27.72 -3.97
CA ILE A 254 19.82 27.26 -3.72
C ILE A 254 19.21 27.74 -2.40
N LYS A 255 20.02 28.38 -1.52
CA LYS A 255 19.65 28.70 -0.13
C LYS A 255 18.33 29.47 0.00
N ASP A 256 18.04 30.36 -0.93
CA ASP A 256 16.83 31.18 -0.88
C ASP A 256 15.60 30.49 -1.45
N ILE A 257 15.78 29.55 -2.37
CA ILE A 257 14.68 28.79 -2.98
C ILE A 257 14.38 27.50 -2.24
N ASP A 258 15.33 26.95 -1.47
CA ASP A 258 15.17 25.69 -0.71
C ASP A 258 14.47 25.90 0.63
N LYS A 259 13.28 26.51 0.58
CA LYS A 259 12.44 26.79 1.75
C LYS A 259 11.01 26.34 1.50
N TRP A 260 10.44 25.57 2.44
CA TRP A 260 9.07 25.11 2.44
C TRP A 260 8.40 25.37 3.78
N ASP A 261 7.29 26.06 3.76
CA ASP A 261 6.55 26.40 4.95
C ASP A 261 5.53 25.29 5.29
N LEU A 262 5.67 24.72 6.47
CA LEU A 262 4.65 23.91 7.10
C LEU A 262 3.63 24.83 7.72
N ARG A 263 2.45 24.91 7.12
CA ARG A 263 1.45 25.93 7.43
C ARG A 263 0.03 25.35 7.51
N PHE A 264 -0.79 26.00 8.30
CA PHE A 264 -2.19 25.61 8.51
C PHE A 264 -3.03 26.89 8.62
N PRO A 265 -4.36 26.86 8.32
CA PRO A 265 -5.23 28.00 8.55
C PRO A 265 -5.12 28.56 9.95
N ASP A 266 -5.21 29.87 10.08
CA ASP A 266 -5.35 30.53 11.38
C ASP A 266 -6.69 30.09 11.99
N THR A 267 -6.65 29.25 13.01
CA THR A 267 -7.84 28.70 13.69
C THR A 267 -8.63 29.75 14.46
N THR A 268 -8.05 30.95 14.68
CA THR A 268 -8.73 32.11 15.31
C THR A 268 -9.49 32.96 14.28
N HIS A 269 -9.23 32.76 12.99
CA HIS A 269 -9.90 33.51 11.93
C HIS A 269 -11.42 33.24 11.96
N SER A 270 -12.24 34.31 11.89
CA SER A 270 -13.72 34.24 12.01
C SER A 270 -14.40 33.28 11.02
N ARG A 271 -13.78 33.06 9.86
CA ARG A 271 -14.29 32.14 8.83
C ARG A 271 -13.83 30.71 9.02
N TYR A 272 -12.89 30.41 9.91
CA TYR A 272 -12.31 29.09 10.05
C TYR A 272 -13.37 27.98 10.23
N LYS A 273 -14.21 28.10 11.24
CA LYS A 273 -15.29 27.13 11.49
C LYS A 273 -16.34 27.02 10.39
N LEU A 274 -16.45 28.03 9.53
CA LEU A 274 -17.50 28.10 8.53
C LEU A 274 -17.05 27.68 7.14
N GLU A 275 -15.76 27.88 6.81
CA GLU A 275 -15.26 27.81 5.44
C GLU A 275 -14.01 26.95 5.28
N TRP A 276 -13.37 26.49 6.36
CA TRP A 276 -12.32 25.51 6.27
C TRP A 276 -12.90 24.17 5.77
N ASP A 277 -12.41 23.67 4.63
CA ASP A 277 -12.87 22.45 3.96
C ASP A 277 -11.81 21.36 3.88
N GLY A 278 -10.63 21.57 4.54
CA GLY A 278 -9.50 20.66 4.51
C GLY A 278 -8.59 20.84 3.31
N ASN A 279 -8.79 21.86 2.48
CA ASN A 279 -7.93 22.19 1.35
C ASN A 279 -7.28 23.57 1.56
N LEU A 280 -5.96 23.57 1.77
CA LEU A 280 -5.20 24.79 2.05
C LEU A 280 -5.21 25.79 0.88
N GLN A 281 -5.15 25.30 -0.37
CA GLN A 281 -5.20 26.14 -1.56
C GLN A 281 -6.55 26.88 -1.69
N HIS A 282 -7.66 26.24 -1.30
CA HIS A 282 -8.97 26.91 -1.26
C HIS A 282 -9.01 28.02 -0.20
N TRP A 283 -8.42 27.74 0.96
CA TRP A 283 -8.34 28.72 2.05
C TRP A 283 -7.52 29.95 1.65
N GLU A 284 -6.31 29.73 1.15
CA GLU A 284 -5.40 30.78 0.67
C GLU A 284 -5.97 31.53 -0.54
N GLY A 285 -6.63 30.80 -1.45
CA GLY A 285 -7.30 31.38 -2.64
C GLY A 285 -8.43 32.34 -2.31
N LYS A 286 -8.99 32.27 -1.10
CA LYS A 286 -9.96 33.27 -0.57
C LYS A 286 -9.28 34.45 0.12
N GLY A 287 -7.95 34.46 0.21
CA GLY A 287 -7.16 35.51 0.87
C GLY A 287 -7.17 35.40 2.40
N TYR A 288 -7.49 34.24 2.97
CA TYR A 288 -7.52 34.03 4.40
C TYR A 288 -6.13 33.70 4.96
N THR A 289 -5.87 34.16 6.20
CA THR A 289 -4.56 34.00 6.86
C THR A 289 -4.24 32.56 7.22
N THR A 290 -2.96 32.22 7.07
CA THR A 290 -2.36 30.97 7.55
C THR A 290 -1.30 31.26 8.61
N VAL A 291 -1.05 30.28 9.47
CA VAL A 291 0.03 30.30 10.44
C VAL A 291 1.12 29.35 9.95
N VAL A 292 2.35 29.85 9.85
CA VAL A 292 3.54 29.05 9.58
C VAL A 292 4.06 28.49 10.90
N TYR A 293 4.06 27.19 11.03
CA TYR A 293 4.56 26.46 12.20
C TYR A 293 6.07 26.24 12.12
N GLN A 294 6.55 25.95 10.91
CA GLN A 294 7.98 25.71 10.67
C GLN A 294 8.31 25.95 9.20
N THR A 295 9.48 26.50 8.92
CA THR A 295 10.08 26.55 7.58
C THR A 295 11.21 25.53 7.51
N ILE A 296 11.18 24.64 6.54
CA ILE A 296 12.15 23.55 6.34
C ILE A 296 12.69 23.55 4.91
N SER A 297 13.75 22.78 4.66
CA SER A 297 14.28 22.59 3.30
C SER A 297 13.35 21.69 2.48
N VAL A 298 13.04 22.09 1.25
CA VAL A 298 12.31 21.30 0.25
C VAL A 298 13.03 19.98 0.00
N LYS A 299 14.36 20.05 -0.22
CA LYS A 299 15.19 18.86 -0.46
C LYS A 299 15.20 17.91 0.72
N TRP A 300 15.33 18.45 1.92
CA TRP A 300 15.32 17.62 3.11
C TRP A 300 13.97 16.87 3.26
N LEU A 301 12.86 17.57 3.08
CA LEU A 301 11.53 16.95 3.17
C LEU A 301 11.33 15.89 2.07
N TRP A 302 11.76 16.20 0.84
CA TRP A 302 11.74 15.25 -0.26
C TRP A 302 12.57 13.99 0.04
N ASN A 303 13.80 14.17 0.53
CA ASN A 303 14.65 13.05 0.90
C ASN A 303 14.02 12.20 2.01
N LEU A 304 13.41 12.82 3.02
CA LEU A 304 12.72 12.10 4.10
C LEU A 304 11.57 11.22 3.57
N ILE A 305 10.77 11.74 2.63
CA ILE A 305 9.72 10.95 1.96
C ILE A 305 10.36 9.78 1.19
N MET A 306 11.39 10.07 0.39
CA MET A 306 12.04 9.07 -0.45
C MET A 306 12.73 7.97 0.37
N GLU A 307 13.43 8.33 1.43
CA GLU A 307 14.04 7.36 2.35
C GLU A 307 13.01 6.47 3.02
N SER A 308 11.92 7.06 3.53
CA SER A 308 10.82 6.30 4.13
C SER A 308 10.22 5.31 3.13
N THR A 309 9.94 5.77 1.92
CA THR A 309 9.36 4.92 0.87
C THR A 309 10.33 3.86 0.38
N TYR A 310 11.61 4.19 0.22
CA TYR A 310 12.66 3.24 -0.17
C TYR A 310 12.82 2.11 0.84
N ASN A 311 12.71 2.43 2.13
CA ASN A 311 12.92 1.48 3.22
C ASN A 311 11.67 0.66 3.58
N ARG A 312 10.45 1.22 3.43
CA ARG A 312 9.20 0.62 3.89
C ARG A 312 8.09 0.56 2.83
N ALA A 313 8.36 0.95 1.58
CA ALA A 313 7.37 1.08 0.50
C ALA A 313 6.23 2.08 0.80
N GLU A 314 6.31 2.82 1.90
CA GLU A 314 5.35 3.85 2.34
C GLU A 314 6.06 5.05 2.98
N PRO A 315 5.50 6.26 2.81
CA PRO A 315 4.25 6.60 2.13
C PRO A 315 4.36 6.55 0.60
N GLY A 316 3.24 6.28 -0.07
CA GLY A 316 3.11 6.57 -1.50
C GLY A 316 3.01 8.08 -1.77
N ILE A 317 3.09 8.48 -3.03
CA ILE A 317 2.91 9.88 -3.44
C ILE A 317 1.66 10.01 -4.30
N LEU A 318 0.87 11.05 -4.02
CA LEU A 318 -0.25 11.47 -4.83
C LEU A 318 0.02 12.87 -5.40
N PHE A 319 -0.46 13.11 -6.61
CA PHE A 319 -0.46 14.40 -7.28
C PHE A 319 -1.92 14.85 -7.49
N LEU A 320 -2.56 15.30 -6.39
CA LEU A 320 -3.99 15.62 -6.43
C LEU A 320 -4.31 16.84 -7.29
N ASP A 321 -3.37 17.78 -7.47
CA ASP A 321 -3.53 18.89 -8.42
C ASP A 321 -3.70 18.35 -9.85
N ARG A 322 -2.93 17.32 -10.24
CA ARG A 322 -3.09 16.64 -11.52
C ARG A 322 -4.42 15.90 -11.62
N ALA A 323 -4.84 15.24 -10.52
CA ALA A 323 -6.13 14.59 -10.46
C ALA A 323 -7.27 15.61 -10.67
N ASN A 324 -7.21 16.76 -10.02
CA ASN A 324 -8.19 17.84 -10.18
C ASN A 324 -8.15 18.46 -11.58
N TYR A 325 -6.97 18.67 -12.16
CA TYR A 325 -6.83 19.22 -13.50
C TYR A 325 -7.54 18.36 -14.56
N PHE A 326 -7.37 17.03 -14.47
CA PHE A 326 -7.97 16.07 -15.42
C PHE A 326 -9.34 15.54 -14.99
N ASN A 327 -9.86 15.91 -13.79
CA ASN A 327 -11.19 15.49 -13.36
C ASN A 327 -12.28 16.09 -14.27
N PRO A 328 -13.06 15.27 -15.01
CA PRO A 328 -14.11 15.79 -15.89
C PRO A 328 -15.19 16.60 -15.13
N LEU A 329 -15.27 16.40 -13.80
CA LEU A 329 -16.23 17.11 -12.91
C LEU A 329 -15.54 18.22 -12.09
N ASN A 330 -14.39 18.73 -12.51
CA ASN A 330 -13.60 19.74 -11.76
C ASN A 330 -14.35 21.05 -11.49
N TYR A 331 -15.42 21.32 -12.23
CA TYR A 331 -16.27 22.49 -12.04
C TYR A 331 -17.28 22.36 -10.91
N ALA A 332 -17.46 21.17 -10.33
CA ALA A 332 -18.47 20.87 -9.30
C ALA A 332 -17.92 20.16 -8.06
N GLU A 333 -16.68 19.69 -8.09
CA GLU A 333 -16.03 19.01 -6.97
C GLU A 333 -14.52 19.22 -6.98
N THR A 334 -13.91 19.06 -5.80
CA THR A 334 -12.45 19.00 -5.64
C THR A 334 -12.06 17.64 -5.06
N ILE A 335 -11.22 16.91 -5.77
CA ILE A 335 -10.65 15.65 -5.32
C ILE A 335 -9.69 15.93 -4.19
N GLN A 336 -9.83 15.20 -3.07
CA GLN A 336 -9.00 15.38 -1.87
C GLN A 336 -8.37 14.08 -1.38
N SER A 337 -8.84 12.91 -1.83
CA SER A 337 -8.31 11.61 -1.39
C SER A 337 -8.49 10.54 -2.46
N THR A 338 -8.14 9.31 -2.10
CA THR A 338 -8.37 8.11 -2.93
C THR A 338 -8.99 6.99 -2.11
N ASN A 339 -9.49 5.95 -2.79
CA ASN A 339 -9.75 4.65 -2.17
C ASN A 339 -8.43 3.96 -1.75
N PRO A 340 -8.47 2.85 -0.98
CA PRO A 340 -7.26 2.21 -0.45
C PRO A 340 -6.19 1.80 -1.49
N CYS A 341 -6.61 1.43 -2.70
CA CYS A 341 -5.68 0.99 -3.75
C CYS A 341 -5.22 2.13 -4.69
N GLY A 342 -5.73 3.35 -4.50
CA GLY A 342 -5.31 4.55 -5.22
C GLY A 342 -5.83 4.69 -6.65
N GLU A 343 -6.64 3.74 -7.18
CA GLU A 343 -7.17 3.83 -8.54
C GLU A 343 -8.37 4.77 -8.69
N GLN A 344 -9.05 5.10 -7.60
CA GLN A 344 -10.16 6.02 -7.59
C GLN A 344 -9.83 7.28 -6.79
N VAL A 345 -9.50 8.34 -7.50
CA VAL A 345 -9.35 9.68 -6.90
C VAL A 345 -10.73 10.30 -6.73
N LEU A 346 -11.08 10.71 -5.51
CA LEU A 346 -12.45 11.09 -5.15
C LEU A 346 -12.49 12.35 -4.29
N ALA A 347 -13.53 13.13 -4.50
CA ALA A 347 -13.90 14.19 -3.57
C ALA A 347 -14.54 13.61 -2.29
N PRO A 348 -14.62 14.35 -1.18
CA PRO A 348 -15.36 13.93 0.01
C PRO A 348 -16.78 13.45 -0.32
N GLY A 349 -17.17 12.31 0.24
CA GLY A 349 -18.42 11.62 -0.08
C GLY A 349 -18.46 10.94 -1.45
N GLY A 350 -17.34 10.89 -2.16
CA GLY A 350 -17.23 10.21 -3.45
C GLY A 350 -17.30 8.70 -3.34
N VAL A 351 -17.93 8.06 -4.33
CA VAL A 351 -18.08 6.60 -4.43
C VAL A 351 -17.90 6.13 -5.87
N CYS A 352 -17.51 4.87 -6.04
CA CYS A 352 -17.38 4.27 -7.36
C CYS A 352 -17.62 2.76 -7.33
N ASP A 353 -18.22 2.24 -8.40
CA ASP A 353 -18.26 0.82 -8.75
C ASP A 353 -17.26 0.52 -9.86
N LEU A 354 -16.83 -0.74 -9.95
CA LEU A 354 -15.69 -1.12 -10.77
C LEU A 354 -16.02 -2.33 -11.68
N GLY A 355 -15.41 -2.33 -12.87
CA GLY A 355 -15.41 -3.45 -13.79
C GLY A 355 -14.14 -3.46 -14.63
N SER A 356 -13.75 -4.62 -15.16
CA SER A 356 -12.51 -4.76 -15.94
C SER A 356 -12.71 -5.62 -17.18
N ILE A 357 -12.13 -5.21 -18.29
CA ILE A 357 -12.08 -5.96 -19.54
C ILE A 357 -10.88 -6.91 -19.52
N ASN A 358 -11.10 -8.19 -19.73
CA ASN A 358 -10.03 -9.19 -19.75
C ASN A 358 -9.40 -9.27 -21.15
N LEU A 359 -8.27 -8.63 -21.31
CA LEU A 359 -7.62 -8.49 -22.62
C LEU A 359 -7.24 -9.83 -23.28
N THR A 360 -7.02 -10.88 -22.49
CA THR A 360 -6.72 -12.22 -23.04
C THR A 360 -7.85 -12.78 -23.93
N GLN A 361 -9.08 -12.30 -23.73
CA GLN A 361 -10.27 -12.75 -24.46
C GLN A 361 -10.52 -11.96 -25.76
N PHE A 362 -9.65 -11.00 -26.09
CA PHE A 362 -9.81 -10.09 -27.22
C PHE A 362 -8.66 -10.19 -28.24
N ILE A 363 -7.80 -11.17 -28.12
CA ILE A 363 -6.73 -11.42 -29.09
C ILE A 363 -7.36 -11.88 -30.41
N ASN A 364 -6.82 -11.40 -31.53
CA ASN A 364 -7.22 -11.84 -32.87
C ASN A 364 -6.86 -13.31 -33.13
N ASN A 365 -7.56 -13.92 -34.06
CA ASN A 365 -7.31 -15.33 -34.44
C ASN A 365 -5.90 -15.55 -35.04
N ASP A 366 -5.30 -14.51 -35.60
CA ASP A 366 -3.93 -14.52 -36.14
C ASP A 366 -2.83 -14.33 -35.08
N ASN A 367 -3.24 -14.05 -33.81
CA ASN A 367 -2.34 -13.76 -32.70
C ASN A 367 -1.37 -12.58 -32.93
N ILE A 368 -1.76 -11.59 -33.76
CA ILE A 368 -0.89 -10.41 -34.06
C ILE A 368 -1.29 -9.20 -33.22
N GLY A 369 -2.56 -9.10 -32.78
CA GLY A 369 -3.09 -7.96 -32.05
C GLY A 369 -4.46 -8.24 -31.43
N PHE A 370 -5.23 -7.18 -31.20
CA PHE A 370 -6.53 -7.27 -30.55
C PHE A 370 -7.70 -7.09 -31.54
N ASN A 371 -8.80 -7.79 -31.30
CA ASN A 371 -10.04 -7.64 -32.03
C ASN A 371 -10.78 -6.37 -31.56
N ILE A 372 -10.47 -5.25 -32.18
CA ILE A 372 -10.96 -3.92 -31.80
C ILE A 372 -12.49 -3.83 -31.92
N ARG A 373 -13.11 -4.46 -32.93
CA ARG A 373 -14.57 -4.47 -33.07
C ARG A 373 -15.23 -5.20 -31.89
N LYS A 374 -14.69 -6.36 -31.51
CA LYS A 374 -15.16 -7.11 -30.35
C LYS A 374 -14.95 -6.32 -29.07
N LEU A 375 -13.78 -5.69 -28.90
CA LEU A 375 -13.44 -4.86 -27.75
C LEU A 375 -14.46 -3.72 -27.56
N LYS A 376 -14.73 -2.93 -28.60
CA LYS A 376 -15.73 -1.85 -28.58
C LYS A 376 -17.10 -2.33 -28.08
N LYS A 377 -17.56 -3.46 -28.63
CA LYS A 377 -18.87 -4.05 -28.25
C LYS A 377 -18.94 -4.32 -26.73
N TYR A 378 -17.91 -4.94 -26.16
CA TYR A 378 -17.95 -5.33 -24.75
C TYR A 378 -17.66 -4.17 -23.80
N VAL A 379 -16.89 -3.17 -24.23
CA VAL A 379 -16.75 -1.90 -23.49
C VAL A 379 -18.10 -1.19 -23.39
N SER A 380 -18.87 -1.11 -24.47
CA SER A 380 -20.22 -0.51 -24.45
C SER A 380 -21.17 -1.26 -23.50
N TYR A 381 -21.09 -2.59 -23.47
CA TYR A 381 -21.88 -3.38 -22.52
C TYR A 381 -21.46 -3.13 -21.07
N MET A 382 -20.16 -2.97 -20.81
CA MET A 382 -19.62 -2.70 -19.48
C MET A 382 -20.04 -1.32 -18.95
N VAL A 383 -20.03 -0.29 -19.80
CA VAL A 383 -20.53 1.06 -19.41
C VAL A 383 -21.96 0.97 -18.90
N ARG A 384 -22.84 0.34 -19.66
CA ARG A 384 -24.25 0.19 -19.27
C ARG A 384 -24.42 -0.71 -18.05
N PHE A 385 -23.62 -1.78 -17.94
CA PHE A 385 -23.63 -2.66 -16.78
C PHE A 385 -23.32 -1.89 -15.50
N LEU A 386 -22.27 -1.08 -15.49
CA LEU A 386 -21.86 -0.29 -14.33
C LEU A 386 -22.83 0.90 -14.07
N ASP A 387 -23.35 1.55 -15.11
CA ASP A 387 -24.41 2.54 -14.93
C ASP A 387 -25.65 1.93 -14.24
N ASN A 388 -26.02 0.71 -14.63
CA ASN A 388 -27.09 -0.01 -13.98
C ASN A 388 -26.75 -0.46 -12.54
N VAL A 389 -25.47 -0.76 -12.24
CA VAL A 389 -25.01 -1.02 -10.86
C VAL A 389 -25.23 0.21 -9.97
N ASN A 390 -24.94 1.42 -10.46
CA ASN A 390 -25.25 2.66 -9.74
C ASN A 390 -26.74 2.80 -9.42
N GLU A 391 -27.63 2.37 -10.34
CA GLU A 391 -29.08 2.44 -10.11
C GLU A 391 -29.56 1.34 -9.14
N TYR A 392 -28.99 0.13 -9.23
CA TYR A 392 -29.37 -1.02 -8.41
C TYR A 392 -28.81 -0.93 -6.98
N SER A 393 -27.63 -0.34 -6.82
CA SER A 393 -26.87 -0.32 -5.57
C SER A 393 -27.49 0.60 -4.52
N LYS A 394 -27.20 0.28 -3.25
CA LYS A 394 -27.43 1.14 -2.10
C LYS A 394 -26.09 1.44 -1.44
N ALA A 395 -25.85 2.70 -1.16
CA ALA A 395 -24.69 3.09 -0.41
C ALA A 395 -24.95 2.98 1.11
N PRO A 396 -23.89 2.77 1.93
CA PRO A 396 -24.05 2.60 3.37
C PRO A 396 -24.46 3.87 4.12
N LEU A 397 -24.25 5.05 3.53
CA LEU A 397 -24.57 6.35 4.10
C LEU A 397 -25.41 7.18 3.11
N PRO A 398 -26.30 8.06 3.61
CA PRO A 398 -27.11 8.94 2.75
C PRO A 398 -26.27 9.85 1.85
N GLU A 399 -25.13 10.36 2.34
CA GLU A 399 -24.21 11.23 1.61
C GLU A 399 -23.63 10.51 0.40
N TYR A 400 -23.23 9.25 0.58
CA TYR A 400 -22.74 8.40 -0.50
C TYR A 400 -23.85 8.09 -1.53
N ASP A 401 -25.06 7.80 -1.07
CA ASP A 401 -26.21 7.54 -1.95
C ASP A 401 -26.54 8.78 -2.79
N LYS A 402 -26.52 9.97 -2.17
CA LYS A 402 -26.69 11.24 -2.87
C LYS A 402 -25.58 11.48 -3.90
N SER A 403 -24.32 11.25 -3.52
CA SER A 403 -23.16 11.40 -4.41
C SER A 403 -23.25 10.45 -5.59
N MET A 404 -23.55 9.17 -5.34
CA MET A 404 -23.73 8.14 -6.37
C MET A 404 -24.76 8.55 -7.41
N LYS A 405 -25.93 8.98 -6.97
CA LYS A 405 -27.02 9.40 -7.87
C LYS A 405 -26.71 10.67 -8.65
N ASN A 406 -26.06 11.64 -8.00
CA ASN A 406 -25.78 12.93 -8.62
C ASN A 406 -24.61 12.91 -9.59
N LYS A 407 -23.64 12.02 -9.41
CA LYS A 407 -22.39 11.95 -10.19
C LYS A 407 -22.33 10.72 -11.09
N ARG A 408 -22.98 9.61 -10.73
CA ARG A 408 -23.01 8.35 -11.49
C ARG A 408 -21.63 7.90 -11.97
N ARG A 409 -20.61 8.01 -11.08
CA ARG A 409 -19.23 7.66 -11.39
C ARG A 409 -19.09 6.13 -11.51
N ILE A 410 -18.37 5.68 -12.53
CA ILE A 410 -18.02 4.28 -12.76
C ILE A 410 -16.51 4.17 -13.02
N GLY A 411 -15.94 2.98 -12.89
CA GLY A 411 -14.53 2.72 -13.12
C GLY A 411 -14.31 1.49 -14.01
N ILE A 412 -14.15 1.69 -15.29
CA ILE A 412 -13.80 0.63 -16.25
C ILE A 412 -12.29 0.56 -16.36
N GLY A 413 -11.74 -0.62 -16.08
CA GLY A 413 -10.33 -0.93 -16.23
C GLY A 413 -10.09 -2.13 -17.13
N ILE A 414 -8.89 -2.65 -17.03
CA ILE A 414 -8.43 -3.85 -17.72
C ILE A 414 -7.89 -4.87 -16.71
N LEU A 415 -7.77 -6.12 -17.15
CA LEU A 415 -6.96 -7.16 -16.52
C LEU A 415 -6.35 -8.04 -17.60
N GLY A 416 -5.30 -8.77 -17.27
CA GLY A 416 -4.65 -9.69 -18.19
C GLY A 416 -3.75 -9.02 -19.24
N TRP A 417 -3.24 -7.81 -18.99
CA TRP A 417 -2.33 -7.14 -19.92
C TRP A 417 -1.05 -7.96 -20.14
N GLY A 418 -0.35 -8.32 -19.04
CA GLY A 418 0.86 -9.15 -19.13
C GLY A 418 0.60 -10.52 -19.75
N SER A 419 -0.49 -11.18 -19.35
CA SER A 419 -0.90 -12.48 -19.93
C SER A 419 -1.19 -12.38 -21.43
N ALA A 420 -1.88 -11.32 -21.88
CA ALA A 420 -2.16 -11.09 -23.28
C ALA A 420 -0.89 -10.85 -24.10
N LEU A 421 0.06 -10.09 -23.56
CA LEU A 421 1.37 -9.90 -24.23
C LEU A 421 2.12 -11.22 -24.41
N PHE A 422 2.09 -12.12 -23.41
CA PHE A 422 2.67 -13.45 -23.55
C PHE A 422 1.99 -14.26 -24.65
N MET A 423 0.65 -14.28 -24.69
CA MET A 423 -0.09 -14.96 -25.75
C MET A 423 0.26 -14.42 -27.15
N LEU A 424 0.51 -13.12 -27.25
CA LEU A 424 0.97 -12.45 -28.49
C LEU A 424 2.48 -12.60 -28.73
N LYS A 425 3.24 -13.19 -27.81
CA LYS A 425 4.70 -13.33 -27.87
C LYS A 425 5.42 -11.96 -27.96
N ILE A 426 4.92 -10.98 -27.24
CA ILE A 426 5.42 -9.60 -27.19
C ILE A 426 6.02 -9.32 -25.83
N ARG A 427 7.26 -8.78 -25.80
CA ARG A 427 7.91 -8.37 -24.55
C ARG A 427 7.21 -7.15 -23.96
N PHE A 428 6.89 -7.23 -22.67
CA PHE A 428 6.41 -6.09 -21.88
C PHE A 428 7.41 -4.91 -22.00
N GLY A 429 6.90 -3.69 -22.16
CA GLY A 429 7.73 -2.49 -22.30
C GLY A 429 8.36 -2.28 -23.69
N SER A 430 8.24 -3.24 -24.64
CA SER A 430 8.73 -3.07 -26.02
C SER A 430 7.91 -2.05 -26.80
N ASN A 431 8.48 -1.51 -27.89
CA ASN A 431 7.78 -0.58 -28.77
C ASN A 431 6.45 -1.16 -29.28
N ARG A 432 6.42 -2.46 -29.61
CA ARG A 432 5.20 -3.12 -30.04
C ARG A 432 4.16 -3.21 -28.94
N ALA A 433 4.56 -3.44 -27.70
CA ALA A 433 3.65 -3.40 -26.54
C ALA A 433 3.10 -1.98 -26.33
N ILE A 434 3.92 -0.96 -26.50
CA ILE A 434 3.51 0.46 -26.44
C ILE A 434 2.45 0.77 -27.50
N GLU A 435 2.66 0.38 -28.76
CA GLU A 435 1.69 0.57 -29.83
C GLU A 435 0.35 -0.10 -29.51
N LEU A 436 0.37 -1.35 -29.08
CA LEU A 436 -0.84 -2.08 -28.72
C LEU A 436 -1.55 -1.46 -27.50
N ARG A 437 -0.81 -0.97 -26.52
CA ARG A 437 -1.37 -0.25 -25.38
C ARG A 437 -2.12 1.00 -25.84
N GLU A 438 -1.52 1.81 -26.72
CA GLU A 438 -2.15 3.02 -27.27
C GLU A 438 -3.43 2.68 -28.04
N GLU A 439 -3.40 1.63 -28.87
CA GLU A 439 -4.56 1.16 -29.63
C GLU A 439 -5.70 0.68 -28.71
N VAL A 440 -5.39 -0.18 -27.75
CA VAL A 440 -6.37 -0.76 -26.83
C VAL A 440 -6.97 0.32 -25.93
N MET A 441 -6.13 1.15 -25.29
CA MET A 441 -6.60 2.12 -24.33
C MET A 441 -7.34 3.29 -24.96
N SER A 442 -6.88 3.77 -26.11
CA SER A 442 -7.64 4.77 -26.87
C SER A 442 -9.01 4.24 -27.29
N THR A 443 -9.07 2.96 -27.73
CA THR A 443 -10.34 2.31 -28.07
C THR A 443 -11.28 2.20 -26.87
N ILE A 444 -10.77 1.75 -25.72
CA ILE A 444 -11.57 1.62 -24.48
C ILE A 444 -12.08 3.01 -24.05
N ALA A 445 -11.19 3.99 -24.00
CA ALA A 445 -11.52 5.32 -23.53
C ALA A 445 -12.55 6.03 -24.41
N THR A 446 -12.32 6.07 -25.73
CA THR A 446 -13.25 6.71 -26.65
C THR A 446 -14.60 6.00 -26.65
N THR A 447 -14.61 4.65 -26.73
CA THR A 447 -15.87 3.87 -26.74
C THR A 447 -16.65 4.05 -25.44
N ALA A 448 -15.99 4.10 -24.29
CA ALA A 448 -16.66 4.32 -23.01
C ALA A 448 -17.36 5.67 -22.98
N TYR A 449 -16.68 6.74 -23.38
CA TYR A 449 -17.23 8.08 -23.43
C TYR A 449 -18.37 8.20 -24.46
N GLU A 450 -18.19 7.71 -25.68
CA GLU A 450 -19.23 7.67 -26.71
C GLU A 450 -20.47 6.95 -26.22
N THR A 451 -20.31 5.78 -25.56
CA THR A 451 -21.43 5.03 -25.00
C THR A 451 -22.13 5.77 -23.85
N SER A 452 -21.40 6.45 -22.99
CA SER A 452 -21.99 7.22 -21.89
C SER A 452 -22.73 8.46 -22.39
N ILE A 453 -22.29 9.06 -23.50
CA ILE A 453 -23.01 10.14 -24.18
C ILE A 453 -24.30 9.61 -24.79
N ASP A 454 -24.28 8.46 -25.48
CA ASP A 454 -25.47 7.81 -26.03
C ASP A 454 -26.46 7.39 -24.92
N LEU A 455 -25.94 6.95 -23.76
CA LEU A 455 -26.77 6.68 -22.57
C LEU A 455 -27.40 7.94 -21.98
N ALA A 456 -26.77 9.09 -22.08
CA ALA A 456 -27.36 10.35 -21.66
C ALA A 456 -28.57 10.73 -22.54
N GLU A 457 -28.47 10.44 -23.83
CA GLU A 457 -29.60 10.63 -24.76
C GLU A 457 -30.78 9.71 -24.39
N GLU A 458 -30.52 8.47 -24.00
CA GLU A 458 -31.54 7.47 -23.64
C GLU A 458 -32.12 7.65 -22.22
N LYS A 459 -31.26 7.91 -21.23
CA LYS A 459 -31.60 7.86 -19.78
C LYS A 459 -31.44 9.20 -19.05
N GLY A 460 -31.04 10.25 -19.76
CA GLY A 460 -30.70 11.56 -19.20
C GLY A 460 -29.26 11.63 -18.68
N MET A 461 -28.70 12.82 -18.67
CA MET A 461 -27.36 13.09 -18.13
C MET A 461 -27.36 12.98 -16.60
N PHE A 462 -26.16 12.85 -15.98
CA PHE A 462 -26.03 12.90 -14.53
C PHE A 462 -26.39 14.30 -13.96
N SER A 463 -26.92 14.36 -12.74
CA SER A 463 -27.58 15.56 -12.20
C SER A 463 -26.67 16.81 -12.10
N LEU A 464 -25.37 16.62 -11.85
CA LEU A 464 -24.40 17.72 -11.75
C LEU A 464 -23.69 18.02 -13.08
N CYS A 465 -24.13 17.41 -14.19
CA CYS A 465 -23.52 17.63 -15.48
C CYS A 465 -23.73 19.08 -15.95
N ASN A 466 -22.63 19.73 -16.30
CA ASN A 466 -22.64 20.97 -17.08
C ASN A 466 -21.95 20.67 -18.42
N PRO A 467 -22.71 20.42 -19.50
CA PRO A 467 -22.15 20.01 -20.80
C PRO A 467 -21.06 20.93 -21.33
N GLN A 468 -21.25 22.24 -21.19
CA GLN A 468 -20.32 23.26 -21.69
C GLN A 468 -18.98 23.24 -20.95
N LYS A 469 -19.03 23.04 -19.60
CA LYS A 469 -17.81 22.89 -18.79
C LYS A 469 -17.17 21.53 -18.97
N HIS A 470 -17.95 20.48 -19.21
CA HIS A 470 -17.47 19.12 -19.37
C HIS A 470 -16.68 18.97 -20.69
N VAL A 471 -17.19 19.50 -21.79
CA VAL A 471 -16.56 19.37 -23.12
C VAL A 471 -15.19 20.06 -23.21
N ILE A 472 -14.97 21.14 -22.45
CA ILE A 472 -13.69 21.86 -22.45
C ILE A 472 -12.63 21.26 -21.53
N ASN A 473 -13.00 20.24 -20.73
CA ASN A 473 -12.08 19.61 -19.80
C ASN A 473 -10.85 19.03 -20.52
N PRO A 474 -9.64 19.18 -19.97
CA PRO A 474 -8.40 18.70 -20.59
C PRO A 474 -8.41 17.21 -20.92
N PHE A 475 -9.00 16.38 -20.05
CA PHE A 475 -9.10 14.94 -20.33
C PHE A 475 -10.01 14.64 -21.53
N ILE A 476 -11.15 15.29 -21.62
CA ILE A 476 -12.09 15.14 -22.75
C ILE A 476 -11.42 15.54 -24.07
N LYS A 477 -10.67 16.65 -24.07
CA LYS A 477 -9.91 17.09 -25.27
C LYS A 477 -8.87 16.06 -25.69
N ASN A 478 -8.23 15.38 -24.73
CA ASN A 478 -7.23 14.34 -25.02
C ASN A 478 -7.83 13.10 -25.70
N LEU A 479 -9.12 12.82 -25.50
CA LEU A 479 -9.80 11.66 -26.10
C LEU A 479 -9.94 11.78 -27.61
N LYS A 480 -9.92 13.01 -28.17
CA LYS A 480 -10.11 13.29 -29.61
C LYS A 480 -11.40 12.65 -30.15
N LEU A 481 -12.51 12.81 -29.40
CA LEU A 481 -13.83 12.36 -29.84
C LEU A 481 -14.17 12.98 -31.21
N SER A 482 -14.97 12.26 -32.02
CA SER A 482 -15.44 12.81 -33.30
C SER A 482 -16.34 14.04 -33.10
N THR A 483 -16.42 14.92 -34.10
CA THR A 483 -17.25 16.13 -34.05
C THR A 483 -18.69 15.80 -33.66
N LYS A 484 -19.26 14.71 -34.18
CA LYS A 484 -20.56 14.21 -33.83
C LYS A 484 -20.75 14.04 -32.31
N TYR A 485 -19.76 13.42 -31.62
CA TYR A 485 -19.85 13.17 -30.18
C TYR A 485 -19.53 14.40 -29.35
N ILE A 486 -18.67 15.31 -29.85
CA ILE A 486 -18.46 16.62 -29.24
C ILE A 486 -19.77 17.45 -29.25
N ASP A 487 -20.48 17.45 -30.38
CA ASP A 487 -21.78 18.15 -30.50
C ASP A 487 -22.84 17.51 -29.58
N LYS A 488 -22.94 16.17 -29.56
CA LYS A 488 -23.83 15.49 -28.63
C LYS A 488 -23.50 15.82 -27.16
N LEU A 489 -22.22 15.75 -26.76
CA LEU A 489 -21.79 16.07 -25.41
C LEU A 489 -22.16 17.52 -25.04
N SER A 490 -21.95 18.46 -25.94
CA SER A 490 -22.26 19.87 -25.72
C SER A 490 -23.77 20.16 -25.55
N ASN A 491 -24.62 19.41 -26.27
CA ASN A 491 -26.05 19.65 -26.28
C ASN A 491 -26.83 18.78 -25.29
N ILE A 492 -26.43 17.53 -25.11
CA ILE A 492 -27.17 16.51 -24.34
C ILE A 492 -26.49 16.21 -23.00
N GLY A 493 -25.14 16.40 -22.95
CA GLY A 493 -24.32 16.00 -21.79
C GLY A 493 -23.89 14.54 -21.83
N ILE A 494 -23.55 14.00 -20.68
CA ILE A 494 -23.05 12.64 -20.49
C ILE A 494 -23.72 11.96 -19.28
N ARG A 495 -23.88 10.63 -19.33
CA ARG A 495 -24.58 9.87 -18.28
C ARG A 495 -23.73 9.68 -17.00
N ASN A 496 -22.43 9.52 -17.14
CA ASN A 496 -21.49 9.20 -16.06
C ASN A 496 -20.41 10.28 -15.98
N SER A 497 -20.10 10.77 -14.77
CA SER A 497 -19.17 11.89 -14.58
C SER A 497 -17.69 11.50 -14.78
N SER A 498 -17.35 10.25 -14.55
CA SER A 498 -16.02 9.65 -14.73
C SER A 498 -16.22 8.17 -15.06
N LEU A 499 -15.39 7.61 -15.94
CA LEU A 499 -15.64 6.29 -16.53
C LEU A 499 -14.47 5.31 -16.38
N LEU A 500 -13.22 5.80 -16.20
CA LEU A 500 -12.03 5.00 -16.44
C LEU A 500 -11.11 4.98 -15.21
N SER A 501 -10.73 3.79 -14.79
CA SER A 501 -9.69 3.56 -13.79
C SER A 501 -9.06 2.19 -14.02
N ILE A 502 -7.82 1.98 -13.57
CA ILE A 502 -7.22 0.64 -13.63
C ILE A 502 -6.99 0.14 -12.21
N GLN A 503 -7.90 -0.73 -11.79
CA GLN A 503 -7.88 -1.38 -10.49
C GLN A 503 -6.91 -2.56 -10.45
N PRO A 504 -6.42 -2.99 -9.25
CA PRO A 504 -5.44 -4.07 -9.13
C PRO A 504 -5.99 -5.44 -9.51
N THR A 505 -7.31 -5.63 -9.50
CA THR A 505 -8.03 -6.88 -9.82
C THR A 505 -7.55 -8.13 -9.07
N GLY A 506 -6.97 -7.97 -7.87
CA GLY A 506 -6.24 -9.01 -7.16
C GLY A 506 -6.95 -10.37 -7.04
N ASN A 507 -8.27 -10.39 -6.73
CA ASN A 507 -9.05 -11.63 -6.67
C ASN A 507 -9.81 -11.93 -7.97
N THR A 508 -10.22 -10.89 -8.72
CA THR A 508 -10.98 -11.09 -9.96
C THR A 508 -10.12 -11.58 -11.13
N SER A 509 -8.80 -11.27 -11.11
CA SER A 509 -7.85 -11.85 -12.06
C SER A 509 -7.62 -13.35 -11.80
N ILE A 510 -7.60 -13.76 -10.52
CA ILE A 510 -7.54 -15.18 -10.15
C ILE A 510 -8.84 -15.88 -10.57
N LEU A 511 -10.01 -15.29 -10.24
CA LEU A 511 -11.30 -15.79 -10.67
C LEU A 511 -11.34 -16.03 -12.19
N ALA A 512 -10.73 -15.16 -12.96
CA ALA A 512 -10.64 -15.23 -14.43
C ALA A 512 -9.51 -16.17 -14.92
N ASN A 513 -9.30 -17.29 -14.25
CA ASN A 513 -8.30 -18.31 -14.59
C ASN A 513 -6.84 -17.86 -14.43
N VAL A 514 -6.55 -17.06 -13.38
CA VAL A 514 -5.19 -16.61 -13.05
C VAL A 514 -4.54 -15.82 -14.19
N VAL A 515 -5.23 -14.80 -14.69
CA VAL A 515 -4.61 -13.81 -15.57
C VAL A 515 -3.83 -12.78 -14.75
N SER A 516 -2.91 -12.05 -15.37
CA SER A 516 -2.19 -10.95 -14.70
C SER A 516 -3.17 -9.87 -14.22
N GLY A 517 -2.89 -9.27 -13.04
CA GLY A 517 -3.75 -8.24 -12.45
C GLY A 517 -3.61 -6.90 -13.17
N GLY A 518 -4.73 -6.24 -13.46
CA GLY A 518 -4.71 -4.89 -14.03
C GLY A 518 -3.78 -4.75 -15.24
N LEU A 519 -2.88 -3.79 -15.12
CA LEU A 519 -1.81 -3.51 -16.09
C LEU A 519 -0.46 -4.16 -15.73
N GLU A 520 -0.43 -5.02 -14.69
CA GLU A 520 0.81 -5.61 -14.22
C GLU A 520 1.40 -6.61 -15.23
N PRO A 521 2.74 -6.70 -15.32
CA PRO A 521 3.40 -7.81 -16.01
C PRO A 521 3.12 -9.13 -15.29
N ILE A 522 3.45 -10.23 -15.91
CA ILE A 522 3.43 -11.54 -15.25
C ILE A 522 4.52 -11.55 -14.18
N PHE A 523 4.12 -11.87 -12.95
CA PHE A 523 5.07 -11.97 -11.82
C PHE A 523 6.11 -13.06 -12.11
N MET A 524 5.64 -14.28 -12.32
CA MET A 524 6.40 -15.44 -12.77
C MET A 524 5.47 -16.38 -13.55
N PRO A 525 6.00 -17.24 -14.45
CA PRO A 525 5.19 -18.20 -15.20
C PRO A 525 4.38 -19.12 -14.28
N GLU A 526 5.04 -19.57 -13.21
CA GLU A 526 4.47 -20.40 -12.16
C GLU A 526 5.03 -19.92 -10.82
N TYR A 527 4.18 -19.71 -9.82
CA TYR A 527 4.58 -19.16 -8.52
C TYR A 527 3.74 -19.74 -7.38
N ILE A 528 4.28 -19.66 -6.18
CA ILE A 528 3.57 -20.03 -4.96
C ILE A 528 2.87 -18.78 -4.41
N ARG A 529 1.59 -18.91 -4.08
CA ARG A 529 0.82 -17.88 -3.41
C ARG A 529 0.43 -18.33 -2.01
N THR A 530 0.79 -17.54 -1.01
CA THR A 530 0.34 -17.74 0.36
C THR A 530 -1.06 -17.16 0.55
N VAL A 531 -2.01 -18.00 0.91
CA VAL A 531 -3.42 -17.64 1.10
C VAL A 531 -3.79 -17.80 2.58
N ILE A 532 -4.31 -16.74 3.20
CA ILE A 532 -4.83 -16.82 4.57
C ILE A 532 -6.11 -17.65 4.54
N VAL A 533 -6.12 -18.75 5.31
CA VAL A 533 -7.28 -19.65 5.44
C VAL A 533 -8.17 -19.18 6.58
N SER A 534 -7.57 -18.81 7.71
CA SER A 534 -8.28 -18.26 8.87
C SER A 534 -7.33 -17.46 9.75
N ASN A 535 -7.82 -16.37 10.33
CA ASN A 535 -7.12 -15.56 11.32
C ASN A 535 -7.83 -15.51 12.68
N THR A 536 -8.84 -16.36 12.90
CA THR A 536 -9.49 -16.48 14.22
C THR A 536 -8.89 -17.63 15.02
N PRO A 537 -8.65 -17.45 16.33
CA PRO A 537 -8.10 -18.50 17.19
C PRO A 537 -8.95 -19.79 17.19
N GLU A 538 -10.26 -19.68 17.12
CA GLU A 538 -11.18 -20.83 17.07
C GLU A 538 -10.98 -21.70 15.82
N HIS A 539 -10.65 -21.10 14.69
CA HIS A 539 -10.33 -21.85 13.47
C HIS A 539 -8.92 -22.45 13.52
N ILE A 540 -8.01 -21.86 14.26
CA ILE A 540 -6.70 -22.42 14.54
C ILE A 540 -6.87 -23.65 15.42
N ILE A 541 -7.73 -23.59 16.45
CA ILE A 541 -8.01 -24.69 17.38
C ILE A 541 -8.62 -25.91 16.66
N ASP A 542 -9.51 -25.70 15.68
CA ASP A 542 -10.14 -26.79 14.90
C ASP A 542 -9.14 -27.50 13.95
N VAL A 543 -8.02 -26.89 13.65
CA VAL A 543 -7.04 -27.36 12.67
C VAL A 543 -5.69 -27.66 13.31
N THR A 544 -5.38 -27.00 14.43
CA THR A 544 -4.20 -27.27 15.23
C THR A 544 -4.52 -28.29 16.32
N PRO A 545 -3.66 -29.28 16.50
CA PRO A 545 -3.65 -30.07 17.71
C PRO A 545 -3.42 -29.16 18.90
N LYS A 546 -3.75 -29.58 20.11
CA LYS A 546 -3.60 -28.86 21.38
C LYS A 546 -2.19 -28.31 21.62
N TRP A 547 -1.78 -27.48 20.73
CA TRP A 547 -0.47 -26.83 20.65
C TRP A 547 -0.27 -25.82 21.79
N TYR A 548 -1.36 -25.27 22.33
CA TYR A 548 -1.31 -24.36 23.48
C TYR A 548 -0.73 -24.99 24.76
N GLU A 549 -0.63 -26.34 24.82
CA GLU A 549 -0.10 -27.06 25.97
C GLU A 549 1.35 -27.55 25.76
N GLY A 550 2.00 -27.14 24.64
CA GLY A 550 3.40 -27.50 24.36
C GLY A 550 3.61 -28.90 23.82
N GLU A 551 2.56 -29.68 23.61
CA GLU A 551 2.60 -31.01 23.02
C GLU A 551 1.90 -31.06 21.65
N TRP A 552 2.45 -31.88 20.77
CA TRP A 552 1.93 -32.11 19.42
C TRP A 552 0.88 -33.19 19.44
N CYS A 553 -0.38 -32.87 19.07
CA CYS A 553 -1.40 -33.86 18.76
C CYS A 553 -1.60 -33.94 17.26
N GLU A 554 -1.74 -35.12 16.71
CA GLU A 554 -2.19 -35.33 15.34
C GLU A 554 -3.67 -34.97 15.27
N THR A 555 -4.04 -34.08 14.35
CA THR A 555 -5.45 -33.94 13.95
C THR A 555 -5.75 -34.99 12.88
N LYS A 556 -7.04 -35.32 12.69
CA LYS A 556 -7.47 -36.27 11.64
C LYS A 556 -7.09 -35.79 10.22
N MET A 557 -6.67 -34.53 10.04
CA MET A 557 -6.43 -33.91 8.75
C MET A 557 -5.00 -33.43 8.51
N PHE A 558 -4.19 -33.15 9.54
CA PHE A 558 -2.87 -32.54 9.37
C PHE A 558 -1.83 -33.09 10.34
N LYS A 559 -0.61 -33.26 9.83
CA LYS A 559 0.58 -33.46 10.64
C LYS A 559 1.42 -32.20 10.55
N PHE A 560 1.67 -31.54 11.67
CA PHE A 560 2.53 -30.36 11.73
C PHE A 560 3.89 -30.76 12.30
N SER A 561 4.95 -30.18 11.72
CA SER A 561 6.31 -30.26 12.24
C SER A 561 6.85 -28.87 12.48
N LYS A 562 7.65 -28.72 13.51
CA LYS A 562 8.41 -27.50 13.78
C LYS A 562 9.64 -27.49 12.86
N GLU A 563 9.85 -26.45 12.06
CA GLU A 563 11.06 -26.23 11.28
C GLU A 563 11.90 -25.15 11.96
N GLY A 564 13.07 -25.54 12.52
CA GLY A 564 14.00 -24.62 13.18
C GLY A 564 13.51 -24.11 14.55
N ASP A 565 14.15 -23.04 15.05
CA ASP A 565 13.76 -22.34 16.27
C ASP A 565 12.64 -21.32 16.07
N GLU A 566 12.04 -21.31 14.88
CA GLU A 566 11.03 -20.33 14.50
C GLU A 566 9.61 -20.69 14.93
N GLU A 567 8.80 -19.66 15.14
CA GLU A 567 7.41 -19.71 15.56
C GLU A 567 6.44 -20.11 14.43
N ILE A 568 6.93 -20.62 13.30
CA ILE A 568 6.15 -21.04 12.13
C ILE A 568 6.01 -22.56 12.12
N LEU A 569 4.78 -23.02 12.11
CA LEU A 569 4.46 -24.44 12.05
C LEU A 569 4.02 -24.82 10.63
N ARG A 570 4.66 -25.83 10.06
CA ARG A 570 4.29 -26.38 8.75
C ARG A 570 3.58 -27.73 8.88
N GLY A 571 2.55 -27.90 8.09
CA GLY A 571 1.81 -29.18 7.96
C GLY A 571 1.39 -29.41 6.51
N LYS A 572 1.12 -30.67 6.18
CA LYS A 572 0.69 -31.08 4.86
C LYS A 572 -0.60 -31.88 4.97
N ASP A 573 -1.61 -31.59 4.15
CA ASP A 573 -2.82 -32.40 4.09
C ASP A 573 -2.65 -33.64 3.20
N ASN A 574 -3.67 -34.50 3.18
CA ASN A 574 -3.67 -35.73 2.37
C ASN A 574 -3.57 -35.46 0.85
N ASN A 575 -3.88 -34.24 0.40
CA ASN A 575 -3.78 -33.82 -1.00
C ASN A 575 -2.42 -33.17 -1.33
N GLY A 576 -1.54 -33.07 -0.34
CA GLY A 576 -0.22 -32.50 -0.50
C GLY A 576 -0.18 -30.98 -0.34
N THR A 577 -1.28 -30.31 0.01
CA THR A 577 -1.32 -28.86 0.24
C THR A 577 -0.53 -28.53 1.51
N ILE A 578 0.38 -27.56 1.39
CA ILE A 578 1.19 -27.07 2.51
C ILE A 578 0.43 -25.99 3.26
N TYR A 579 0.33 -26.15 4.59
CA TYR A 579 -0.23 -25.18 5.51
C TYR A 579 0.86 -24.67 6.43
N LYS A 580 0.78 -23.39 6.77
CA LYS A 580 1.68 -22.73 7.73
C LYS A 580 0.84 -22.01 8.77
N ILE A 581 1.25 -22.05 10.04
CA ILE A 581 0.67 -21.24 11.10
C ILE A 581 1.70 -20.18 11.47
N ASP A 582 1.30 -18.93 11.30
CA ASP A 582 2.09 -17.74 11.56
C ASP A 582 1.39 -16.90 12.62
N LYS A 583 2.11 -16.45 13.66
CA LYS A 583 1.54 -15.63 14.74
C LYS A 583 0.90 -14.32 14.23
N ASN A 584 1.44 -13.77 13.16
CA ASN A 584 0.99 -12.50 12.61
C ASN A 584 -0.14 -12.66 11.58
N ARG A 585 -0.18 -13.80 10.85
CA ARG A 585 -1.09 -14.03 9.73
C ARG A 585 -2.15 -15.10 10.01
N GLY A 586 -1.98 -15.89 11.06
CA GLY A 586 -2.83 -17.04 11.38
C GLY A 586 -2.56 -18.23 10.46
N LEU A 587 -3.56 -19.07 10.21
CA LEU A 587 -3.44 -20.23 9.35
C LEU A 587 -3.40 -19.80 7.88
N THR A 588 -2.31 -20.12 7.20
CA THR A 588 -2.11 -19.88 5.77
C THR A 588 -1.92 -21.21 5.03
N LYS A 589 -2.17 -21.21 3.73
CA LYS A 589 -1.79 -22.30 2.83
C LYS A 589 -1.07 -21.79 1.60
N GLU A 590 -0.23 -22.65 1.05
CA GLU A 590 0.48 -22.39 -0.21
C GLU A 590 -0.31 -23.01 -1.37
N VAL A 591 -0.52 -22.22 -2.43
CA VAL A 591 -1.18 -22.62 -3.66
C VAL A 591 -0.26 -22.32 -4.83
N ILE A 592 -0.03 -23.31 -5.69
CA ILE A 592 0.71 -23.12 -6.92
C ILE A 592 -0.23 -22.46 -7.94
N CYS A 593 0.19 -21.34 -8.48
CA CYS A 593 -0.52 -20.59 -9.51
C CYS A 593 0.28 -20.58 -10.80
N GLU A 594 -0.37 -20.89 -11.93
CA GLU A 594 0.20 -20.74 -13.26
C GLU A 594 -0.56 -19.66 -14.04
N ASP A 595 0.17 -18.72 -14.65
CA ASP A 595 -0.47 -17.66 -15.44
C ASP A 595 -1.25 -18.23 -16.62
N TYR A 596 -2.41 -17.66 -16.93
CA TYR A 596 -3.29 -18.07 -18.02
C TYR A 596 -2.59 -18.02 -19.38
N GLY A 597 -1.81 -16.97 -19.65
CA GLY A 597 -1.09 -16.81 -20.91
C GLY A 597 -0.03 -17.91 -21.09
N VAL A 598 0.67 -18.28 -20.02
CA VAL A 598 1.64 -19.38 -20.01
C VAL A 598 0.94 -20.71 -20.25
N ARG A 599 -0.17 -20.99 -19.56
CA ARG A 599 -0.98 -22.19 -19.75
C ARG A 599 -1.50 -22.31 -21.16
N HIS A 600 -1.98 -21.19 -21.76
CA HIS A 600 -2.42 -21.13 -23.15
C HIS A 600 -1.29 -21.52 -24.12
N LEU A 601 -0.10 -20.96 -23.93
CA LEU A 601 1.06 -21.27 -24.77
C LEU A 601 1.55 -22.72 -24.61
N LYS A 602 1.52 -23.27 -23.38
CA LYS A 602 1.84 -24.68 -23.13
C LYS A 602 0.85 -25.62 -23.85
N LYS A 603 -0.45 -25.32 -23.77
CA LYS A 603 -1.50 -26.08 -24.43
C LYS A 603 -1.33 -26.13 -25.95
N ASN A 604 -0.77 -25.07 -26.53
CA ASN A 604 -0.51 -24.98 -27.97
C ASN A 604 0.92 -25.41 -28.36
N ASN A 605 1.73 -25.94 -27.45
CA ASN A 605 3.15 -26.28 -27.67
C ASN A 605 4.02 -25.08 -28.10
N GLU A 606 3.65 -23.86 -27.68
CA GLU A 606 4.32 -22.61 -28.06
C GLU A 606 5.11 -21.97 -26.91
N TRP A 607 5.04 -22.52 -25.69
CA TRP A 607 5.75 -21.99 -24.55
C TRP A 607 7.26 -22.12 -24.66
N LYS A 608 7.97 -20.99 -24.58
CA LYS A 608 9.44 -20.89 -24.63
C LYS A 608 9.93 -20.03 -23.45
N PRO A 609 10.27 -20.60 -22.30
CA PRO A 609 10.59 -19.85 -21.06
C PRO A 609 11.83 -18.93 -21.18
N LYS A 610 12.75 -19.22 -22.11
CA LYS A 610 13.97 -18.41 -22.37
C LYS A 610 13.83 -17.44 -23.56
N ALA A 611 12.64 -17.30 -24.12
CA ALA A 611 12.42 -16.36 -25.22
C ALA A 611 12.45 -14.91 -24.70
N LYS A 612 12.99 -13.98 -25.49
CA LYS A 612 13.07 -12.55 -25.12
C LYS A 612 11.72 -11.92 -24.80
N TRP A 613 10.65 -12.42 -25.37
CA TRP A 613 9.29 -11.94 -25.10
C TRP A 613 8.71 -12.47 -23.77
N ALA A 614 9.23 -13.56 -23.23
CA ALA A 614 8.76 -14.17 -21.99
C ALA A 614 9.33 -13.49 -20.72
N ALA A 615 9.52 -12.18 -20.79
CA ALA A 615 10.06 -11.40 -19.68
C ALA A 615 9.03 -11.26 -18.56
N THR A 616 9.41 -11.70 -17.37
CA THR A 616 8.64 -11.60 -16.12
C THR A 616 9.01 -10.34 -15.35
N THR A 617 8.34 -10.07 -14.24
CA THR A 617 8.65 -8.90 -13.38
C THR A 617 10.13 -8.80 -13.02
N LYS A 618 10.82 -9.93 -12.83
CA LYS A 618 12.28 -9.96 -12.51
C LYS A 618 13.16 -9.55 -13.69
N ASP A 619 12.68 -9.72 -14.92
CA ASP A 619 13.43 -9.47 -16.16
C ASP A 619 13.22 -8.07 -16.71
N LEU A 620 12.29 -7.31 -16.13
CA LEU A 620 11.94 -5.97 -16.55
C LEU A 620 12.80 -4.93 -15.85
N THR A 621 13.13 -3.88 -16.58
CA THR A 621 13.79 -2.71 -16.03
C THR A 621 12.76 -1.81 -15.31
N VAL A 622 13.23 -0.97 -14.40
CA VAL A 622 12.40 0.05 -13.76
C VAL A 622 11.77 0.99 -14.80
N ASP A 623 12.50 1.30 -15.88
CA ASP A 623 12.01 2.13 -16.96
C ASP A 623 10.87 1.47 -17.74
N ASP A 624 10.87 0.14 -17.93
CA ASP A 624 9.75 -0.58 -18.52
C ASP A 624 8.46 -0.35 -17.71
N HIS A 625 8.54 -0.44 -16.36
CA HIS A 625 7.41 -0.17 -15.47
C HIS A 625 6.95 1.29 -15.49
N VAL A 626 7.90 2.24 -15.44
CA VAL A 626 7.63 3.69 -15.45
C VAL A 626 7.00 4.12 -16.77
N ASN A 627 7.52 3.67 -17.91
CA ASN A 627 7.00 4.03 -19.22
C ASN A 627 5.61 3.43 -19.46
N ASP A 628 5.36 2.25 -18.96
CA ASP A 628 4.03 1.64 -19.05
C ASP A 628 3.02 2.41 -18.18
N LEU A 629 3.37 2.74 -16.93
CA LEU A 629 2.56 3.58 -16.04
C LEU A 629 2.18 4.91 -16.71
N LYS A 630 3.18 5.64 -17.25
CA LYS A 630 2.97 6.94 -17.91
C LYS A 630 2.04 6.83 -19.12
N GLY A 631 2.19 5.77 -19.91
CA GLY A 631 1.37 5.57 -21.09
C GLY A 631 -0.09 5.24 -20.79
N PHE A 632 -0.34 4.38 -19.79
CA PHE A 632 -1.70 4.10 -19.33
C PHE A 632 -2.37 5.32 -18.69
N ALA A 633 -1.62 6.12 -17.91
CA ALA A 633 -2.15 7.29 -17.20
C ALA A 633 -2.86 8.30 -18.08
N ARG A 634 -2.42 8.45 -19.32
CA ARG A 634 -3.02 9.36 -20.31
C ARG A 634 -4.48 9.03 -20.63
N TRP A 635 -4.86 7.75 -20.52
CA TRP A 635 -6.15 7.23 -20.98
C TRP A 635 -7.17 7.01 -19.87
N VAL A 636 -6.87 7.38 -18.62
CA VAL A 636 -7.80 7.23 -17.49
C VAL A 636 -8.12 8.59 -16.86
N ASP A 637 -9.41 8.85 -16.68
CA ASP A 637 -9.90 10.08 -16.02
C ASP A 637 -9.73 10.03 -14.50
N SER A 638 -9.85 8.84 -13.88
CA SER A 638 -9.51 8.62 -12.48
C SER A 638 -8.01 8.30 -12.35
N ALA A 639 -7.62 7.26 -11.64
CA ALA A 639 -6.22 6.89 -11.45
C ALA A 639 -5.99 5.38 -11.73
N MET A 640 -4.83 4.89 -11.35
CA MET A 640 -4.43 3.51 -11.58
C MET A 640 -3.72 2.96 -10.35
N SER A 641 -3.98 1.70 -10.05
CA SER A 641 -3.21 0.94 -9.09
C SER A 641 -2.09 0.20 -9.83
N LYS A 642 -0.86 0.68 -9.67
CA LYS A 642 0.35 0.10 -10.25
C LYS A 642 1.48 0.18 -9.25
N THR A 643 2.11 -0.96 -9.02
CA THR A 643 3.34 -1.01 -8.24
C THR A 643 4.54 -1.05 -9.16
N ILE A 644 5.47 -0.12 -8.99
CA ILE A 644 6.78 -0.16 -9.65
C ILE A 644 7.68 -1.04 -8.79
N ASN A 645 7.97 -2.25 -9.28
CA ASN A 645 8.87 -3.16 -8.62
C ASN A 645 10.32 -2.75 -8.91
N ILE A 646 11.13 -2.66 -7.87
CA ILE A 646 12.54 -2.30 -7.96
C ILE A 646 13.41 -3.35 -7.27
N PRO A 647 14.61 -3.65 -7.81
CA PRO A 647 15.57 -4.54 -7.18
C PRO A 647 15.98 -4.06 -5.79
N TYR A 648 16.43 -4.99 -4.95
CA TYR A 648 16.89 -4.67 -3.60
C TYR A 648 18.07 -3.68 -3.58
N ASP A 649 19.01 -3.85 -4.52
CA ASP A 649 20.23 -3.05 -4.68
C ASP A 649 20.07 -1.82 -5.58
N TYR A 650 18.83 -1.44 -5.91
CA TYR A 650 18.57 -0.28 -6.78
C TYR A 650 19.08 1.01 -6.13
N PRO A 651 19.91 1.82 -6.81
CA PRO A 651 20.51 3.02 -6.22
C PRO A 651 19.46 4.04 -5.78
N PHE A 652 19.65 4.62 -4.59
CA PHE A 652 18.71 5.57 -3.99
C PHE A 652 18.51 6.83 -4.84
N GLU A 653 19.59 7.35 -5.45
CA GLU A 653 19.51 8.51 -6.34
C GLU A 653 18.59 8.22 -7.55
N LYS A 654 18.74 7.05 -8.17
CA LYS A 654 17.87 6.62 -9.28
C LYS A 654 16.45 6.33 -8.83
N PHE A 655 16.26 5.95 -7.56
CA PHE A 655 14.93 5.76 -6.99
C PHE A 655 14.13 7.06 -6.96
N GLN A 656 14.75 8.16 -6.57
CA GLN A 656 14.11 9.48 -6.57
C GLN A 656 13.68 9.90 -7.99
N ASP A 657 14.48 9.57 -9.00
CA ASP A 657 14.19 9.88 -10.40
C ASP A 657 12.89 9.23 -10.90
N ILE A 658 12.48 8.08 -10.33
CA ILE A 658 11.20 7.45 -10.67
C ILE A 658 10.04 8.41 -10.44
N TYR A 659 10.00 9.05 -9.28
CA TYR A 659 8.93 9.96 -8.87
C TYR A 659 8.98 11.26 -9.66
N ILE A 660 10.17 11.81 -9.85
CA ILE A 660 10.39 13.03 -10.64
C ILE A 660 9.96 12.82 -12.10
N ASN A 661 10.36 11.71 -12.72
CA ASN A 661 10.03 11.40 -14.11
C ASN A 661 8.55 11.09 -14.32
N THR A 662 7.90 10.46 -13.33
CA THR A 662 6.45 10.23 -13.38
C THR A 662 5.66 11.54 -13.24
N TYR A 663 6.07 12.43 -12.34
CA TYR A 663 5.48 13.77 -12.24
C TYR A 663 5.65 14.57 -13.53
N LYS A 664 6.86 14.62 -14.12
CA LYS A 664 7.14 15.32 -15.39
C LYS A 664 6.31 14.82 -16.57
N SER A 665 5.77 13.60 -16.52
CA SER A 665 4.90 13.07 -17.58
C SER A 665 3.59 13.85 -17.74
N GLY A 666 3.14 14.55 -16.71
CA GLY A 666 1.94 15.37 -16.69
C GLY A 666 0.62 14.63 -16.49
N TYR A 667 0.56 13.30 -16.59
CA TYR A 667 -0.68 12.51 -16.52
C TYR A 667 -0.82 11.62 -15.28
N VAL A 668 0.29 11.22 -14.68
CA VAL A 668 0.31 10.33 -13.51
C VAL A 668 -0.24 11.06 -12.28
N LYS A 669 -1.17 10.44 -11.56
CA LYS A 669 -1.88 11.02 -10.40
C LYS A 669 -1.43 10.42 -9.07
N GLY A 670 -0.63 9.36 -9.11
CA GLY A 670 -0.05 8.72 -7.93
C GLY A 670 1.00 7.69 -8.31
N VAL A 671 1.96 7.48 -7.42
CA VAL A 671 3.08 6.55 -7.59
C VAL A 671 3.28 5.73 -6.34
N THR A 672 3.38 4.42 -6.52
CA THR A 672 3.73 3.47 -5.47
C THR A 672 4.85 2.58 -5.98
N THR A 673 5.86 2.37 -5.15
CA THR A 673 6.99 1.49 -5.44
C THR A 673 7.04 0.34 -4.43
N TYR A 674 7.63 -0.76 -4.83
CA TYR A 674 7.97 -1.87 -3.95
C TYR A 674 9.41 -2.30 -4.23
N ARG A 675 10.28 -2.13 -3.24
CA ARG A 675 11.65 -2.63 -3.30
C ARG A 675 11.68 -4.06 -2.76
N ALA A 676 12.28 -4.98 -3.51
CA ALA A 676 12.40 -6.37 -3.11
C ALA A 676 13.01 -6.48 -1.69
N GLY A 677 12.46 -7.32 -0.83
CA GLY A 677 12.95 -7.55 0.54
C GLY A 677 12.57 -6.51 1.60
N THR A 678 11.78 -5.47 1.27
CA THR A 678 11.36 -4.47 2.28
C THR A 678 10.10 -4.84 3.05
N MET A 679 9.31 -5.76 2.54
CA MET A 679 8.09 -6.27 3.18
C MET A 679 7.95 -7.77 2.90
N THR A 680 7.26 -8.49 3.79
CA THR A 680 6.98 -9.93 3.60
C THR A 680 6.14 -10.16 2.33
N SER A 681 6.69 -10.86 1.35
CA SER A 681 6.02 -11.16 0.09
C SER A 681 4.82 -12.10 0.27
N VAL A 682 3.74 -11.83 -0.46
CA VAL A 682 2.58 -12.74 -0.60
C VAL A 682 2.82 -13.77 -1.72
N LEU A 683 3.79 -13.49 -2.61
CA LEU A 683 4.15 -14.29 -3.78
C LEU A 683 5.61 -14.73 -3.66
N SER A 684 5.89 -16.01 -3.88
CA SER A 684 7.25 -16.56 -3.88
C SER A 684 7.51 -17.44 -5.10
N ALA A 685 8.79 -17.58 -5.50
CA ALA A 685 9.17 -18.44 -6.60
C ALA A 685 9.07 -19.91 -6.19
N LYS A 686 8.64 -20.79 -7.10
CA LYS A 686 8.50 -22.24 -6.85
C LYS A 686 9.84 -22.91 -6.53
N ASP A 687 10.93 -22.40 -7.12
CA ASP A 687 12.27 -22.94 -6.97
C ASP A 687 13.05 -22.36 -5.78
N GLU A 688 12.51 -21.33 -5.11
CA GLU A 688 13.11 -20.74 -3.90
C GLU A 688 12.71 -21.57 -2.66
N LYS A 689 13.05 -22.85 -2.64
CA LYS A 689 12.82 -23.71 -1.46
C LYS A 689 13.57 -23.26 -0.20
N ASN A 690 14.46 -22.27 -0.32
CA ASN A 690 15.28 -21.71 0.78
C ASN A 690 15.10 -20.21 0.99
N ALA A 691 14.14 -19.55 0.33
CA ALA A 691 13.95 -18.10 0.49
C ALA A 691 13.24 -17.71 1.81
N ASP A 692 12.68 -18.68 2.53
CA ASP A 692 12.08 -18.42 3.85
C ASP A 692 13.09 -18.06 4.95
N ILE A 693 14.38 -18.26 4.71
CA ILE A 693 15.48 -17.86 5.60
C ILE A 693 15.86 -16.39 5.40
N LEU A 694 15.45 -15.77 4.28
CA LEU A 694 15.87 -14.42 3.91
C LEU A 694 15.10 -13.30 4.62
N ASP A 695 13.98 -13.56 5.27
CA ASP A 695 13.21 -12.49 5.95
C ASP A 695 13.84 -12.01 7.27
N GLU A 696 14.82 -12.75 7.81
CA GLU A 696 15.53 -12.35 9.05
C GLU A 696 17.00 -11.95 8.86
N GLU A 697 17.68 -12.45 7.85
CA GLU A 697 19.12 -12.19 7.64
C GLU A 697 19.46 -10.97 6.79
N ILE A 698 18.52 -10.43 6.03
CA ILE A 698 18.81 -9.38 5.04
C ILE A 698 19.05 -8.00 5.66
N ILE A 699 18.68 -7.77 6.91
CA ILE A 699 18.72 -6.43 7.52
C ILE A 699 20.09 -6.04 8.05
N LEU A 700 21.03 -6.97 8.15
CA LEU A 700 22.34 -6.71 8.78
C LEU A 700 23.53 -6.85 7.84
N ASP A 701 23.37 -7.22 6.59
CA ASP A 701 24.40 -7.84 5.80
C ASP A 701 25.00 -7.02 4.66
N ASN A 702 25.44 -5.81 4.94
CA ASN A 702 26.60 -5.33 4.16
C ASN A 702 27.96 -5.61 4.85
N VAL A 703 27.94 -6.12 6.08
CA VAL A 703 29.18 -6.54 6.77
C VAL A 703 28.92 -7.83 7.56
N LYS A 704 28.98 -8.97 6.88
CA LYS A 704 28.90 -10.29 7.52
C LYS A 704 30.04 -10.46 8.53
N LEU A 705 29.70 -11.02 9.70
CA LEU A 705 30.72 -11.58 10.54
C LEU A 705 31.38 -12.74 9.77
N PRO A 706 32.72 -12.80 9.66
CA PRO A 706 33.40 -13.96 9.09
C PRO A 706 32.99 -15.23 9.83
N ASP A 707 32.90 -16.36 9.12
CA ASP A 707 32.57 -17.69 9.70
C ASP A 707 33.49 -18.08 10.86
N SER A 708 34.70 -17.54 10.89
CA SER A 708 35.63 -17.63 12.02
C SER A 708 36.34 -16.29 12.22
N SER A 709 36.30 -15.74 13.42
CA SER A 709 37.01 -14.51 13.77
C SER A 709 37.66 -14.63 15.13
N PRO A 710 38.84 -14.00 15.34
CA PRO A 710 39.44 -13.90 16.67
C PRO A 710 38.47 -13.22 17.64
N ALA A 711 38.27 -13.75 18.82
CA ALA A 711 37.41 -13.17 19.82
C ALA A 711 38.10 -13.10 21.18
N VAL A 712 37.88 -12.00 21.91
CA VAL A 712 38.32 -11.85 23.30
C VAL A 712 37.11 -11.91 24.22
N VAL A 713 37.13 -12.82 25.18
CA VAL A 713 36.09 -12.91 26.22
C VAL A 713 36.62 -12.31 27.51
N LYS A 714 35.94 -11.28 28.00
CA LYS A 714 36.25 -10.65 29.28
C LYS A 714 35.08 -10.84 30.25
N VAL A 715 35.45 -11.29 31.46
CA VAL A 715 34.44 -11.38 32.55
C VAL A 715 34.51 -10.11 33.37
N ILE A 716 33.39 -9.41 33.51
CA ILE A 716 33.26 -8.24 34.36
C ILE A 716 32.22 -8.51 35.49
N LYS A 717 32.40 -7.80 36.59
CA LYS A 717 31.40 -7.74 37.68
C LYS A 717 30.81 -6.34 37.66
N ALA A 718 29.52 -6.24 37.48
CA ALA A 718 28.80 -4.99 37.51
C ALA A 718 27.42 -5.21 38.13
N GLU A 719 26.95 -4.26 38.92
CA GLU A 719 25.62 -4.28 39.54
C GLU A 719 25.34 -5.60 40.31
N GLY A 720 26.35 -6.13 41.02
CA GLY A 720 26.25 -7.37 41.78
C GLY A 720 26.19 -8.66 40.94
N LYS A 721 26.33 -8.56 39.61
CA LYS A 721 26.23 -9.68 38.67
C LYS A 721 27.53 -9.90 37.91
N LYS A 722 27.69 -11.13 37.43
CA LYS A 722 28.82 -11.53 36.58
C LYS A 722 28.38 -11.49 35.12
N TRP A 723 29.05 -10.70 34.29
CA TRP A 723 28.77 -10.54 32.86
C TRP A 723 29.94 -11.04 32.03
N TYR A 724 29.62 -11.64 30.90
CA TYR A 724 30.60 -12.12 29.92
C TYR A 724 30.48 -11.19 28.69
N LEU A 725 31.53 -10.45 28.40
CA LEU A 725 31.66 -9.60 27.21
C LEU A 725 32.52 -10.33 26.19
N THR A 726 31.94 -10.66 25.07
CA THR A 726 32.65 -11.26 23.94
C THR A 726 32.81 -10.22 22.87
N VAL A 727 34.03 -9.77 22.59
CA VAL A 727 34.36 -8.86 21.51
C VAL A 727 34.97 -9.66 20.37
N ILE A 728 34.39 -9.60 19.21
CA ILE A 728 34.93 -10.12 17.97
C ILE A 728 35.85 -9.07 17.37
N LEU A 729 37.09 -9.49 17.02
CA LEU A 729 38.10 -8.62 16.43
C LEU A 729 38.12 -8.81 14.89
N ASN A 730 38.64 -7.81 14.18
CA ASN A 730 38.95 -7.98 12.76
C ASN A 730 40.08 -9.03 12.56
N GLU A 731 40.29 -9.49 11.33
CA GLU A 731 41.31 -10.54 11.00
C GLU A 731 42.72 -10.20 11.49
N GLN A 732 43.07 -8.92 11.60
CA GLN A 732 44.36 -8.46 12.11
C GLN A 732 44.39 -8.35 13.63
N GLN A 733 43.32 -8.74 14.34
CA GLN A 733 43.15 -8.67 15.81
C GLN A 733 43.38 -7.28 16.43
N SER A 734 43.30 -6.23 15.60
CA SER A 734 43.66 -4.87 15.98
C SER A 734 42.45 -4.00 16.34
N ARG A 735 41.22 -4.41 15.94
CA ARG A 735 40.02 -3.59 16.10
C ARG A 735 38.81 -4.42 16.47
N PRO A 736 38.02 -4.01 17.48
CA PRO A 736 36.67 -4.52 17.75
C PRO A 736 35.75 -4.37 16.54
N PHE A 737 35.07 -5.47 16.20
CA PHE A 737 34.14 -5.55 15.08
C PHE A 737 32.71 -5.84 15.52
N ALA A 738 32.54 -6.58 16.62
CA ALA A 738 31.24 -6.81 17.26
C ALA A 738 31.41 -7.01 18.77
N LEU A 739 30.34 -6.72 19.52
CA LEU A 739 30.26 -6.93 20.96
C LEU A 739 29.02 -7.74 21.30
N PHE A 740 29.19 -8.84 22.05
CA PHE A 740 28.11 -9.63 22.61
C PHE A 740 28.21 -9.62 24.13
N VAL A 741 27.07 -9.57 24.80
CA VAL A 741 26.99 -9.56 26.25
C VAL A 741 26.00 -10.58 26.75
N HIS A 742 26.38 -11.42 27.69
CA HIS A 742 25.47 -12.35 28.36
C HIS A 742 25.78 -12.52 29.85
N THR A 743 24.82 -12.98 30.61
CA THR A 743 24.93 -13.28 32.04
C THR A 743 24.21 -14.59 32.36
N ASN A 744 24.68 -15.30 33.38
CA ASN A 744 24.03 -16.52 33.88
C ASN A 744 22.85 -16.24 34.84
N SER A 745 22.50 -14.98 35.12
CA SER A 745 21.38 -14.65 35.97
C SER A 745 20.08 -14.56 35.19
N HIS A 746 18.96 -14.97 35.78
CA HIS A 746 17.62 -14.86 35.15
C HIS A 746 17.14 -13.40 34.95
N GLU A 747 17.68 -12.48 35.75
CA GLU A 747 17.42 -11.04 35.57
C GLU A 747 18.48 -10.43 34.64
N LYS A 748 18.06 -10.00 33.48
CA LYS A 748 18.92 -9.42 32.44
C LYS A 748 18.84 -7.89 32.36
N ASN A 749 18.05 -7.23 33.22
CA ASN A 749 17.84 -5.78 33.14
C ASN A 749 18.94 -5.01 33.86
N VAL A 750 19.46 -3.99 33.21
CA VAL A 750 20.31 -2.92 33.73
C VAL A 750 19.55 -1.59 33.65
N THR A 751 19.71 -0.75 34.65
CA THR A 751 19.03 0.56 34.76
C THR A 751 19.69 1.56 33.82
N THR A 752 19.31 1.60 32.53
CA THR A 752 19.87 2.61 31.61
C THR A 752 19.01 2.75 30.34
N HIS A 753 17.89 3.42 30.47
CA HIS A 753 17.07 3.77 29.29
C HIS A 753 17.75 4.82 28.40
N ASP A 754 18.47 5.76 28.96
CA ASP A 754 19.16 6.87 28.26
C ASP A 754 20.36 6.42 27.40
N ALA A 755 21.00 5.30 27.76
CA ALA A 755 22.17 4.79 27.00
C ALA A 755 21.81 4.31 25.59
N ILE A 756 20.67 3.67 25.45
CA ILE A 756 20.19 3.15 24.16
C ILE A 756 19.92 4.32 23.21
N ASP A 757 19.21 5.33 23.69
CA ASP A 757 18.85 6.51 22.90
C ASP A 757 20.06 7.32 22.46
N LYS A 758 21.03 7.54 23.35
CA LYS A 758 22.28 8.25 23.02
C LYS A 758 23.14 7.47 22.02
N LEU A 759 23.22 6.14 22.13
CA LEU A 759 23.95 5.32 21.15
C LEU A 759 23.23 5.27 19.81
N ILE A 760 21.90 5.24 19.79
CA ILE A 760 21.10 5.34 18.55
C ILE A 760 21.34 6.68 17.88
N ASN A 761 21.33 7.78 18.66
CA ASN A 761 21.59 9.10 18.12
C ASN A 761 23.01 9.22 17.57
N LEU A 762 24.01 8.62 18.21
CA LEU A 762 25.38 8.52 17.67
C LEU A 762 25.36 7.77 16.31
N ALA A 763 24.69 6.63 16.25
CA ALA A 763 24.60 5.86 15.01
C ALA A 763 23.98 6.69 13.87
N ARG A 764 22.89 7.39 14.14
CA ARG A 764 22.20 8.27 13.19
C ARG A 764 23.08 9.43 12.72
N THR A 765 23.72 10.15 13.66
CA THR A 765 24.60 11.28 13.33
C THR A 765 25.83 10.87 12.53
N LYS A 766 26.22 9.60 12.57
CA LYS A 766 27.31 9.02 11.79
C LYS A 766 26.85 8.35 10.50
N GLY A 767 25.59 8.52 10.12
CA GLY A 767 25.07 8.09 8.83
C GLY A 767 24.68 6.61 8.75
N ILE A 768 24.53 5.92 9.88
CA ILE A 768 23.97 4.56 9.87
C ILE A 768 22.46 4.66 9.57
N PRO A 769 21.95 3.96 8.54
CA PRO A 769 20.54 3.97 8.21
C PRO A 769 19.67 3.49 9.39
N ASP A 770 18.55 4.15 9.65
CA ASP A 770 17.62 3.78 10.72
C ASP A 770 17.12 2.34 10.61
N VAL A 771 16.96 1.82 9.40
CA VAL A 771 16.58 0.42 9.16
C VAL A 771 17.59 -0.57 9.76
N HIS A 772 18.88 -0.26 9.76
CA HIS A 772 19.91 -1.08 10.39
C HIS A 772 19.84 -0.99 11.91
N ILE A 773 19.57 0.21 12.44
CA ILE A 773 19.41 0.46 13.87
C ILE A 773 18.18 -0.28 14.39
N GLU A 774 17.06 -0.13 13.73
CA GLU A 774 15.80 -0.78 14.08
C GLU A 774 15.87 -2.30 13.93
N GLY A 775 16.48 -2.82 12.87
CA GLY A 775 16.72 -4.24 12.67
C GLY A 775 17.48 -4.89 13.83
N VAL A 776 18.45 -4.17 14.40
CA VAL A 776 19.17 -4.62 15.61
C VAL A 776 18.26 -4.58 16.85
N LEU A 777 17.38 -3.59 16.99
CA LEU A 777 16.49 -3.44 18.12
C LEU A 777 15.30 -4.44 18.07
N ILE A 778 14.78 -4.73 16.90
CA ILE A 778 13.64 -5.66 16.69
C ILE A 778 14.03 -7.09 17.03
N LYS A 779 15.22 -7.52 16.64
CA LYS A 779 15.75 -8.86 16.99
C LYS A 779 15.89 -9.09 18.50
N VAL A 780 15.69 -8.06 19.32
CA VAL A 780 15.89 -8.06 20.77
C VAL A 780 14.61 -7.83 21.57
N ASN A 781 13.42 -7.97 20.96
CA ASN A 781 12.15 -7.69 21.64
C ASN A 781 11.89 -8.51 22.92
N SER A 782 12.62 -9.58 23.16
CA SER A 782 12.58 -10.39 24.40
C SER A 782 13.78 -10.19 25.31
N ASP A 783 14.81 -9.41 24.91
CA ASP A 783 16.09 -9.34 25.62
C ASP A 783 16.24 -8.03 26.43
N SER A 784 17.08 -8.12 27.46
CA SER A 784 17.40 -7.04 28.37
C SER A 784 18.08 -5.83 27.70
N ASN A 785 18.02 -4.67 28.35
CA ASN A 785 18.72 -3.45 27.94
C ASN A 785 20.22 -3.68 27.67
N ALA A 786 20.87 -4.61 28.41
CA ALA A 786 22.27 -4.98 28.18
C ALA A 786 22.51 -5.57 26.79
N SER A 787 21.62 -6.44 26.32
CA SER A 787 21.70 -7.00 24.96
C SER A 787 21.43 -5.93 23.89
N LYS A 788 20.49 -5.02 24.11
CA LYS A 788 20.21 -3.91 23.20
C LYS A 788 21.42 -2.99 23.05
N ILE A 789 22.03 -2.58 24.18
CA ILE A 789 23.24 -1.76 24.21
C ILE A 789 24.38 -2.42 23.45
N SER A 790 24.65 -3.69 23.71
CA SER A 790 25.74 -4.41 23.07
C SER A 790 25.57 -4.55 21.56
N ARG A 791 24.34 -4.77 21.09
CA ARG A 791 24.02 -4.88 19.67
C ARG A 791 24.13 -3.55 18.93
N VAL A 792 23.67 -2.44 19.53
CA VAL A 792 23.84 -1.09 18.95
C VAL A 792 25.32 -0.71 18.90
N ILE A 793 26.11 -1.01 19.93
CA ILE A 793 27.56 -0.82 19.90
C ILE A 793 28.19 -1.68 18.79
N GLY A 794 27.81 -2.94 18.68
CA GLY A 794 28.27 -3.84 17.62
C GLY A 794 27.92 -3.32 16.22
N LEU A 795 26.73 -2.73 16.03
CA LEU A 795 26.34 -2.08 14.78
C LEU A 795 27.28 -0.89 14.48
N CYS A 796 27.49 -0.01 15.44
CA CYS A 796 28.40 1.15 15.31
C CYS A 796 29.82 0.70 14.90
N LEU A 797 30.33 -0.35 15.51
CA LEU A 797 31.65 -0.89 15.22
C LEU A 797 31.76 -1.45 13.80
N ARG A 798 30.76 -2.21 13.33
CA ARG A 798 30.70 -2.77 11.96
C ARG A 798 30.65 -1.67 10.90
N HIS A 799 29.91 -0.59 11.16
CA HIS A 799 29.83 0.56 10.27
C HIS A 799 31.04 1.51 10.39
N GLY A 800 32.07 1.11 11.07
CA GLY A 800 33.33 1.85 11.08
C GLY A 800 33.38 3.04 12.03
N ILE A 801 32.36 3.27 12.87
CA ILE A 801 32.40 4.32 13.87
C ILE A 801 33.61 4.12 14.78
N LEU A 802 34.38 5.19 14.99
CA LEU A 802 35.58 5.12 15.84
C LEU A 802 35.19 4.83 17.29
N ILE A 803 35.93 3.93 17.94
CA ILE A 803 35.69 3.52 19.32
C ILE A 803 35.69 4.74 20.26
N LYS A 804 36.53 5.73 20.03
CA LYS A 804 36.57 6.97 20.83
C LYS A 804 35.24 7.72 20.81
N ASN A 805 34.48 7.69 19.69
CA ASN A 805 33.18 8.33 19.61
C ASN A 805 32.13 7.55 20.42
N ILE A 806 32.18 6.22 20.40
CA ILE A 806 31.31 5.36 21.23
C ILE A 806 31.59 5.59 22.71
N VAL A 807 32.86 5.58 23.11
CA VAL A 807 33.32 5.81 24.48
C VAL A 807 32.92 7.22 24.96
N SER A 808 33.12 8.25 24.13
CA SER A 808 32.72 9.63 24.44
C SER A 808 31.20 9.79 24.57
N THR A 809 30.43 9.02 23.83
CA THR A 809 28.97 9.00 23.97
C THR A 809 28.52 8.38 25.28
N LEU A 810 29.14 7.26 25.66
CA LEU A 810 28.90 6.63 26.94
C LEU A 810 29.31 7.50 28.14
N ASP A 811 30.31 8.39 27.98
CA ASP A 811 30.73 9.35 29.02
C ASP A 811 29.69 10.44 29.34
N LYS A 812 28.77 10.71 28.40
CA LYS A 812 27.71 11.75 28.54
C LYS A 812 26.42 11.20 29.17
N ILE A 813 26.46 10.00 29.71
CA ILE A 813 25.32 9.36 30.38
C ILE A 813 25.47 9.55 31.88
N ASP A 814 24.46 10.15 32.51
CA ASP A 814 24.50 10.54 33.92
C ASP A 814 24.61 9.35 34.91
N ASP A 815 24.12 8.17 34.52
CA ASP A 815 24.13 6.95 35.35
C ASP A 815 25.38 6.08 35.18
N VAL A 816 26.44 6.59 34.56
CA VAL A 816 27.70 5.85 34.37
C VAL A 816 28.66 6.09 35.51
N PHE A 817 28.46 5.40 36.63
CA PHE A 817 29.35 5.44 37.79
C PHE A 817 30.26 4.21 37.87
N VAL A 818 31.36 4.30 38.64
CA VAL A 818 32.27 3.18 38.88
C VAL A 818 31.52 1.97 39.44
N GLY A 819 31.58 0.83 38.73
CA GLY A 819 30.84 -0.38 39.10
C GLY A 819 29.54 -0.60 38.31
N SER A 820 29.04 0.38 37.53
CA SER A 820 27.91 0.16 36.63
C SER A 820 28.30 -0.68 35.43
N PHE A 821 27.32 -1.32 34.83
CA PHE A 821 27.50 -2.12 33.61
C PHE A 821 28.07 -1.28 32.44
N LEU A 822 27.55 -0.09 32.23
CA LEU A 822 28.00 0.81 31.17
C LEU A 822 29.42 1.29 31.40
N PHE A 823 29.82 1.59 32.67
CA PHE A 823 31.19 1.96 32.98
C PHE A 823 32.18 0.86 32.62
N GLN A 824 31.83 -0.39 32.87
CA GLN A 824 32.71 -1.52 32.56
C GLN A 824 32.82 -1.75 31.03
N ILE A 825 31.73 -1.59 30.28
CA ILE A 825 31.76 -1.64 28.80
C ILE A 825 32.63 -0.49 28.25
N LYS A 826 32.42 0.73 28.72
CA LYS A 826 33.19 1.91 28.35
C LYS A 826 34.70 1.67 28.59
N LYS A 827 35.07 1.25 29.78
CA LYS A 827 36.47 0.94 30.12
C LYS A 827 37.07 -0.14 29.24
N PHE A 828 36.26 -1.18 28.94
CA PHE A 828 36.71 -2.27 28.08
C PHE A 828 36.90 -1.81 26.62
N LEU A 829 35.98 -1.06 26.06
CA LEU A 829 36.12 -0.47 24.71
C LEU A 829 37.26 0.54 24.66
N GLY A 830 37.42 1.36 25.69
CA GLY A 830 38.49 2.32 25.80
C GLY A 830 39.91 1.70 25.76
N SER A 831 40.05 0.44 26.20
CA SER A 831 41.36 -0.29 26.12
C SER A 831 41.83 -0.57 24.69
N TYR A 832 40.96 -0.40 23.68
CA TYR A 832 41.31 -0.48 22.27
C TYR A 832 41.63 0.89 21.64
N ILE A 833 41.60 1.96 22.41
CA ILE A 833 42.09 3.30 21.99
C ILE A 833 43.56 3.39 22.35
N LYS A 834 44.39 3.88 21.45
CA LYS A 834 45.82 3.95 21.66
C LYS A 834 46.14 4.91 22.82
N ASP A 835 46.98 4.50 23.74
CA ASP A 835 47.48 5.35 24.83
C ASP A 835 48.15 6.61 24.29
N GLY A 836 47.82 7.77 24.86
CA GLY A 836 48.29 9.06 24.40
C GLY A 836 47.41 9.71 23.30
N GLU A 837 46.39 9.02 22.76
CA GLU A 837 45.44 9.60 21.79
C GLU A 837 44.63 10.71 22.46
N LYS A 838 44.54 11.89 21.82
CA LYS A 838 43.79 13.06 22.33
C LYS A 838 42.28 12.79 22.29
N SER A 839 41.58 13.21 23.34
CA SER A 839 40.12 13.31 23.36
C SER A 839 39.72 14.72 22.89
N GLU A 840 39.06 14.80 21.75
CA GLU A 840 38.65 16.08 21.14
C GLU A 840 37.39 16.63 21.84
N GLY A 841 37.42 17.94 22.18
CA GLY A 841 36.26 18.67 22.74
C GLY A 841 36.02 18.47 24.24
N ASP A 842 36.91 17.76 24.96
CA ASP A 842 36.83 17.60 26.41
C ASP A 842 37.73 18.57 27.14
N LYS A 843 37.27 19.11 28.29
CA LYS A 843 38.04 19.93 29.24
C LYS A 843 38.19 19.20 30.57
N CYS A 844 39.30 19.36 31.20
CA CYS A 844 39.55 18.82 32.53
C CYS A 844 38.71 19.56 33.59
N GLU A 845 37.88 18.83 34.32
CA GLU A 845 37.07 19.42 35.39
C GLU A 845 37.90 19.97 36.56
N SER A 846 39.14 19.51 36.72
CA SER A 846 40.01 19.95 37.80
C SER A 846 40.90 21.15 37.47
N CYS A 847 41.31 21.36 36.20
CA CYS A 847 42.23 22.41 35.80
C CYS A 847 41.89 23.07 34.46
N GLU A 848 40.70 22.80 33.92
CA GLU A 848 40.16 23.36 32.66
C GLU A 848 41.01 23.16 31.40
N SER A 849 42.08 22.41 31.50
CA SER A 849 42.96 22.08 30.37
C SER A 849 42.25 21.23 29.32
N GLU A 850 42.49 21.56 28.06
CA GLU A 850 42.01 20.77 26.91
C GLU A 850 42.96 19.61 26.55
N ASN A 851 44.00 19.38 27.32
CA ASN A 851 44.96 18.30 27.11
C ASN A 851 44.49 17.00 27.77
N ILE A 852 43.34 16.48 27.31
CA ILE A 852 42.86 15.17 27.75
C ILE A 852 43.32 14.09 26.76
N ILE A 853 43.95 13.05 27.29
CA ILE A 853 44.43 11.88 26.55
C ILE A 853 43.80 10.61 27.06
N TYR A 854 43.76 9.56 26.22
CA TYR A 854 43.42 8.21 26.67
C TYR A 854 44.68 7.55 27.24
N SER A 855 44.51 6.87 28.39
CA SER A 855 45.53 6.08 29.07
C SER A 855 44.88 4.92 29.77
N GLU A 856 45.30 3.68 29.48
CA GLU A 856 44.74 2.43 30.01
C GLU A 856 43.22 2.34 29.89
N GLY A 857 42.66 2.84 28.77
CA GLY A 857 41.25 2.82 28.50
C GLY A 857 40.43 3.92 29.20
N CYS A 858 41.07 4.89 29.82
CA CYS A 858 40.44 5.96 30.57
C CYS A 858 40.93 7.36 30.08
N LYS A 859 40.07 8.36 30.19
CA LYS A 859 40.48 9.75 29.94
C LYS A 859 41.28 10.32 31.11
N LYS A 860 42.45 10.84 30.84
CA LYS A 860 43.38 11.41 31.82
C LYS A 860 43.87 12.79 31.35
N CYS A 861 43.85 13.76 32.24
CA CYS A 861 44.45 15.08 31.96
C CYS A 861 45.99 14.96 32.01
N SER A 862 46.67 15.33 30.92
CA SER A 862 48.13 15.31 30.86
C SER A 862 48.77 16.46 31.68
N ASN A 863 47.97 17.51 32.01
CA ASN A 863 48.46 18.64 32.78
C ASN A 863 48.44 18.43 34.31
N CYS A 864 47.33 17.91 34.85
CA CYS A 864 47.16 17.78 36.30
C CYS A 864 47.07 16.32 36.77
N GLY A 865 47.08 15.36 35.86
CA GLY A 865 46.99 13.94 36.19
C GLY A 865 45.61 13.45 36.58
N SER A 866 44.59 14.31 36.64
CA SER A 866 43.22 13.93 37.00
C SER A 866 42.66 12.91 35.97
N SER A 867 41.95 11.86 36.44
CA SER A 867 41.37 10.80 35.61
C SER A 867 39.92 10.53 36.02
N LYS A 868 39.05 10.33 35.05
CA LYS A 868 37.63 9.96 35.27
C LYS A 868 37.42 8.48 35.61
N CYS A 869 38.45 7.67 35.69
CA CYS A 869 38.33 6.27 36.06
C CYS A 869 38.66 5.93 37.54
N GLY A 870 38.80 6.92 38.40
CA GLY A 870 39.04 6.79 39.82
C GLY A 870 40.47 6.57 40.16
#